data_620472df083f517e023d8e3cfeaeb26c
#
_entry.id   620472df083f517e023d8e3cfeaeb26c
#
_cell.length_a   1.000
_cell.length_b   1.000
_cell.length_c   1.000
_cell.angle_alpha   90.00
_cell.angle_beta   90.00
_cell.angle_gamma   90.00
#
_symmetry.space_group_name_H-M   'P 1'
#
loop_
_entity.id
_entity.type
_entity.pdbx_description
1 polymer ?
#
loop_
_entity_poly.entity_id
_entity_poly.type
_entity_poly.pdbx_seq_one_letter_code
_entity_poly.pdbx_strand_id
1 'polypeptide(L)'
;MNNEGKLNEKLNDMKRFLVLILAIIPVCGMMAQSSQESKMNKFVDNLMKKMTIEEKIGQLNMPNIDGAVITGPVKNTDTGERLRKNGVGALLNLQDVKKIREVQQLALEHSRFKIPLLFGMDVIHGYKTIFPIPLAQAATWNMDMVEEAARISAVEASANGICWTFSPMVDVTRDARWGRIAEGAGEDPWLGGEIAKAYVRGYQGDLSANTNILACVKHFALYGAPDAGKDYNTVDMSRQRMFNEYMLPYLAAVEAGVGSAMSAFNEVEGIPAAANRWLLTDLLRGQWGFDGFVVSDWDAVRELTEHGIGNMQEVSAKALIAGLDMDMASEGLVSTLKKSFDEGKVTEEQINTACRRILVAKYKLGLFKDPFKYCNEERAKKDLFTPEHRQAARAMAAESFVLLKNKENLLPLQKNGKIAVIGPLADNQRNMLGPWTVSADLDTPVSVLEGIREAVGDKAEINYARGSNLTYDEELEKRASHWGKGFPRDGRTDSQLQREALDIANQSDIIIAVMGEAAEMSGESTSRVDLNIPDAQKDLLKKLVDTGKPVVLVLFAGRPLTLVWEEENVPAILNVWFPGTEAGNAVADVLFGDVNPSGKLTATFPRSVGQVPISYSYKHTGRAPSKEKPSEKYRTGYIDETYEPCL
;
A
#
# COMPACT_ATOMS: atom_id res chain seq x y z
N MET A 1 -56.68 21.01 -35.76
CA MET A 1 -56.13 21.38 -34.44
C MET A 1 -56.36 20.33 -33.35
N ASN A 2 -56.09 19.01 -33.60
CA ASN A 2 -56.42 17.98 -32.59
C ASN A 2 -55.33 16.87 -32.43
N ASN A 3 -54.18 16.97 -33.07
CA ASN A 3 -53.14 15.96 -32.91
C ASN A 3 -51.99 16.41 -31.97
N GLU A 4 -51.66 17.68 -31.86
CA GLU A 4 -50.61 18.17 -30.97
C GLU A 4 -50.99 18.11 -29.47
N GLY A 5 -52.29 18.31 -29.14
CA GLY A 5 -52.74 18.19 -27.76
C GLY A 5 -52.63 16.77 -27.21
N LYS A 6 -52.93 15.76 -28.00
CA LYS A 6 -52.81 14.35 -27.60
C LYS A 6 -51.35 13.86 -27.52
N LEU A 7 -50.47 14.45 -28.29
CA LEU A 7 -49.01 14.13 -28.23
C LEU A 7 -48.40 14.70 -26.97
N ASN A 8 -48.73 15.93 -26.60
CA ASN A 8 -48.27 16.58 -25.38
C ASN A 8 -48.81 15.93 -24.09
N GLU A 9 -50.04 15.44 -24.11
CA GLU A 9 -50.63 14.70 -22.98
C GLU A 9 -49.90 13.35 -22.77
N LYS A 10 -49.65 12.57 -23.85
CA LYS A 10 -48.86 11.34 -23.78
C LYS A 10 -47.43 11.57 -23.35
N LEU A 11 -46.76 12.67 -23.75
CA LEU A 11 -45.40 13.04 -23.33
C LEU A 11 -45.35 13.40 -21.84
N ASN A 12 -46.38 14.09 -21.34
CA ASN A 12 -46.50 14.44 -19.91
C ASN A 12 -46.77 13.19 -19.05
N ASP A 13 -47.61 12.27 -19.52
CA ASP A 13 -47.84 11.01 -18.81
C ASP A 13 -46.61 10.11 -18.81
N MET A 14 -45.87 10.05 -19.92
CA MET A 14 -44.59 9.35 -19.98
C MET A 14 -43.53 9.96 -19.06
N LYS A 15 -43.43 11.29 -18.97
CA LYS A 15 -42.56 12.00 -18.00
C LYS A 15 -42.96 11.72 -16.56
N ARG A 16 -44.27 11.73 -16.25
CA ARG A 16 -44.78 11.38 -14.91
C ARG A 16 -44.48 9.92 -14.57
N PHE A 17 -44.60 9.00 -15.51
CA PHE A 17 -44.30 7.59 -15.33
C PHE A 17 -42.78 7.36 -15.13
N LEU A 18 -41.91 8.07 -15.87
CA LEU A 18 -40.46 8.04 -15.68
C LEU A 18 -40.03 8.60 -14.31
N VAL A 19 -40.64 9.70 -13.86
CA VAL A 19 -40.37 10.29 -12.53
C VAL A 19 -40.84 9.34 -11.42
N LEU A 20 -41.99 8.65 -11.59
CA LEU A 20 -42.43 7.63 -10.63
C LEU A 20 -41.51 6.43 -10.57
N ILE A 21 -41.00 5.92 -11.72
CA ILE A 21 -40.04 4.81 -11.77
C ILE A 21 -38.72 5.24 -11.11
N LEU A 22 -38.20 6.44 -11.41
CA LEU A 22 -36.99 6.99 -10.79
C LEU A 22 -37.12 7.23 -9.26
N ALA A 23 -38.33 7.44 -8.76
CA ALA A 23 -38.59 7.58 -7.31
C ALA A 23 -38.79 6.21 -6.61
N ILE A 24 -39.31 5.19 -7.32
CA ILE A 24 -39.59 3.87 -6.74
C ILE A 24 -38.32 3.02 -6.62
N ILE A 25 -37.38 3.13 -7.55
CA ILE A 25 -36.14 2.34 -7.55
C ILE A 25 -35.31 2.57 -6.27
N PRO A 26 -35.02 3.82 -5.82
CA PRO A 26 -34.28 4.02 -4.58
C PRO A 26 -35.06 3.56 -3.33
N VAL A 27 -36.39 3.69 -3.31
CA VAL A 27 -37.23 3.25 -2.18
C VAL A 27 -37.25 1.73 -2.07
N CYS A 28 -37.38 1.00 -3.17
CA CYS A 28 -37.27 -0.46 -3.19
C CYS A 28 -35.87 -0.95 -2.79
N GLY A 29 -34.81 -0.25 -3.23
CA GLY A 29 -33.44 -0.52 -2.82
C GLY A 29 -33.23 -0.36 -1.33
N MET A 30 -33.69 0.75 -0.75
CA MET A 30 -33.62 1.01 0.70
C MET A 30 -34.43 -0.02 1.53
N MET A 31 -35.60 -0.42 1.08
CA MET A 31 -36.41 -1.45 1.76
C MET A 31 -35.77 -2.84 1.69
N ALA A 32 -35.15 -3.20 0.58
CA ALA A 32 -34.44 -4.46 0.42
C ALA A 32 -33.19 -4.49 1.31
N GLN A 33 -32.43 -3.41 1.37
CA GLN A 33 -31.24 -3.27 2.20
C GLN A 33 -31.59 -3.33 3.70
N SER A 34 -32.63 -2.63 4.14
CA SER A 34 -33.11 -2.68 5.53
C SER A 34 -33.60 -4.09 5.94
N SER A 35 -34.24 -4.83 5.02
CA SER A 35 -34.65 -6.23 5.24
C SER A 35 -33.45 -7.17 5.37
N GLN A 36 -32.41 -6.99 4.57
CA GLN A 36 -31.20 -7.81 4.65
C GLN A 36 -30.40 -7.53 5.91
N GLU A 37 -30.26 -6.28 6.28
CA GLU A 37 -29.60 -5.87 7.53
C GLU A 37 -30.35 -6.39 8.76
N SER A 38 -31.68 -6.32 8.77
CA SER A 38 -32.49 -6.92 9.86
C SER A 38 -32.29 -8.42 9.98
N LYS A 39 -32.20 -9.17 8.86
CA LYS A 39 -31.90 -10.61 8.86
C LYS A 39 -30.51 -10.90 9.41
N MET A 40 -29.49 -10.14 8.99
CA MET A 40 -28.14 -10.24 9.48
C MET A 40 -28.07 -10.01 10.98
N ASN A 41 -28.63 -8.92 11.46
CA ASN A 41 -28.67 -8.58 12.88
C ASN A 41 -29.32 -9.68 13.71
N LYS A 42 -30.50 -10.17 13.29
CA LYS A 42 -31.20 -11.26 13.95
C LYS A 42 -30.38 -12.57 13.97
N PHE A 43 -29.67 -12.89 12.89
CA PHE A 43 -28.80 -14.08 12.83
C PHE A 43 -27.66 -13.95 13.83
N VAL A 44 -26.91 -12.84 13.79
CA VAL A 44 -25.75 -12.61 14.67
C VAL A 44 -26.18 -12.59 16.14
N ASP A 45 -27.27 -11.90 16.49
CA ASP A 45 -27.81 -11.85 17.84
C ASP A 45 -28.18 -13.23 18.38
N ASN A 46 -28.83 -14.06 17.55
CA ASN A 46 -29.21 -15.41 17.93
C ASN A 46 -28.00 -16.34 18.10
N LEU A 47 -26.94 -16.15 17.32
CA LEU A 47 -25.69 -16.87 17.47
C LEU A 47 -24.99 -16.47 18.76
N MET A 48 -24.80 -15.19 19.00
CA MET A 48 -24.09 -14.64 20.16
C MET A 48 -24.76 -14.99 21.49
N LYS A 49 -26.11 -15.06 21.56
CA LYS A 49 -26.85 -15.50 22.77
C LYS A 49 -26.49 -16.92 23.20
N LYS A 50 -25.97 -17.75 22.30
CA LYS A 50 -25.63 -19.16 22.57
C LYS A 50 -24.14 -19.38 22.82
N MET A 51 -23.30 -18.39 22.46
CA MET A 51 -21.84 -18.45 22.63
C MET A 51 -21.43 -18.19 24.07
N THR A 52 -20.42 -18.93 24.54
CA THR A 52 -19.76 -18.63 25.81
C THR A 52 -18.84 -17.40 25.67
N ILE A 53 -18.39 -16.87 26.80
CA ILE A 53 -17.45 -15.74 26.82
C ILE A 53 -16.15 -16.13 26.11
N GLU A 54 -15.63 -17.33 26.33
CA GLU A 54 -14.40 -17.83 25.69
C GLU A 54 -14.56 -17.95 24.17
N GLU A 55 -15.70 -18.46 23.70
CA GLU A 55 -15.99 -18.53 22.26
C GLU A 55 -16.07 -17.14 21.59
N LYS A 56 -16.60 -16.14 22.32
CA LYS A 56 -16.64 -14.75 21.87
C LYS A 56 -15.23 -14.14 21.82
N ILE A 57 -14.44 -14.34 22.87
CA ILE A 57 -13.04 -13.86 22.95
C ILE A 57 -12.20 -14.53 21.85
N GLY A 58 -12.41 -15.80 21.56
CA GLY A 58 -11.71 -16.50 20.47
C GLY A 58 -11.88 -15.84 19.09
N GLN A 59 -13.04 -15.19 18.84
CA GLN A 59 -13.25 -14.46 17.58
C GLN A 59 -12.38 -13.20 17.46
N LEU A 60 -11.85 -12.69 18.58
CA LEU A 60 -11.02 -11.47 18.62
C LEU A 60 -9.54 -11.73 18.34
N ASN A 61 -9.16 -12.98 18.05
CA ASN A 61 -7.76 -13.40 17.88
C ASN A 61 -7.44 -13.71 16.43
N MET A 62 -6.33 -13.14 15.95
CA MET A 62 -5.79 -13.32 14.59
C MET A 62 -4.30 -13.67 14.63
N PRO A 63 -3.93 -14.91 14.93
CA PRO A 63 -2.55 -15.38 14.88
C PRO A 63 -2.11 -15.71 13.43
N ASN A 64 -0.78 -15.89 13.25
CA ASN A 64 -0.26 -16.65 12.12
C ASN A 64 -0.25 -18.16 12.43
N ILE A 65 -0.09 -18.99 11.42
CA ILE A 65 -0.03 -20.46 11.52
C ILE A 65 1.17 -20.99 10.74
N ASP A 66 1.60 -22.22 11.04
CA ASP A 66 2.66 -22.88 10.28
C ASP A 66 2.35 -22.93 8.78
N GLY A 67 3.34 -22.49 7.98
CA GLY A 67 3.21 -22.34 6.53
C GLY A 67 2.63 -21.00 6.07
N ALA A 68 2.28 -20.09 6.99
CA ALA A 68 2.02 -18.69 6.67
C ALA A 68 3.33 -17.92 6.43
N VAL A 69 3.26 -16.86 5.62
CA VAL A 69 4.39 -15.93 5.46
C VAL A 69 4.46 -15.02 6.69
N ILE A 70 5.63 -14.92 7.27
CA ILE A 70 5.87 -14.08 8.45
C ILE A 70 6.39 -12.72 7.96
N THR A 71 5.58 -11.68 8.17
CA THR A 71 5.88 -10.30 7.74
C THR A 71 6.17 -9.36 8.92
N GLY A 72 6.25 -9.90 10.13
CA GLY A 72 6.53 -9.14 11.36
C GLY A 72 7.38 -9.93 12.37
N PRO A 73 7.64 -9.38 13.56
CA PRO A 73 8.63 -9.93 14.50
C PRO A 73 8.18 -11.20 15.22
N VAL A 74 6.89 -11.53 15.23
CA VAL A 74 6.32 -12.63 16.04
C VAL A 74 5.83 -13.77 15.20
N LYS A 75 6.21 -15.00 15.57
CA LYS A 75 5.64 -16.24 15.04
C LYS A 75 4.88 -16.97 16.15
N ASN A 76 3.57 -17.18 15.94
CA ASN A 76 2.73 -17.97 16.86
C ASN A 76 3.01 -19.46 16.64
N THR A 77 3.09 -20.25 17.72
CA THR A 77 3.50 -21.65 17.66
C THR A 77 2.38 -22.65 18.00
N ASP A 78 1.34 -22.22 18.70
CA ASP A 78 0.25 -23.08 19.20
C ASP A 78 -1.11 -22.81 18.53
N THR A 79 -1.10 -22.14 17.38
CA THR A 79 -2.32 -21.76 16.63
C THR A 79 -3.20 -22.97 16.29
N GLY A 80 -2.61 -24.11 15.94
CA GLY A 80 -3.36 -25.34 15.67
C GLY A 80 -4.10 -25.87 16.90
N GLU A 81 -3.57 -25.72 18.10
CA GLU A 81 -4.25 -26.06 19.35
C GLU A 81 -5.36 -25.06 19.67
N ARG A 82 -5.12 -23.77 19.47
CA ARG A 82 -6.14 -22.73 19.67
C ARG A 82 -7.31 -22.88 18.72
N LEU A 83 -7.08 -23.26 17.46
CA LEU A 83 -8.15 -23.59 16.51
C LEU A 83 -9.08 -24.67 17.04
N ARG A 84 -8.53 -25.75 17.60
CA ARG A 84 -9.31 -26.85 18.19
C ARG A 84 -10.12 -26.44 19.43
N LYS A 85 -9.72 -25.35 20.08
CA LYS A 85 -10.40 -24.77 21.26
C LYS A 85 -11.29 -23.56 20.91
N ASN A 86 -11.57 -23.30 19.63
CA ASN A 86 -12.31 -22.11 19.15
C ASN A 86 -11.65 -20.77 19.53
N GLY A 87 -10.34 -20.75 19.71
CA GLY A 87 -9.58 -19.57 20.13
C GLY A 87 -9.02 -18.74 18.96
N VAL A 88 -9.62 -18.83 17.77
CA VAL A 88 -9.16 -18.11 16.55
C VAL A 88 -10.34 -17.61 15.76
N GLY A 89 -10.35 -16.32 15.44
CA GLY A 89 -11.38 -15.67 14.60
C GLY A 89 -10.93 -15.43 13.16
N ALA A 90 -9.64 -15.21 12.97
CA ALA A 90 -9.01 -14.98 11.67
C ALA A 90 -7.61 -15.59 11.64
N LEU A 91 -7.03 -15.75 10.44
CA LEU A 91 -5.64 -16.14 10.24
C LEU A 91 -4.92 -15.18 9.32
N LEU A 92 -3.64 -14.97 9.62
CA LEU A 92 -2.76 -14.01 8.99
C LEU A 92 -1.83 -14.70 7.99
N ASN A 93 -1.77 -14.15 6.76
CA ASN A 93 -0.78 -14.46 5.71
C ASN A 93 -0.67 -15.95 5.30
N LEU A 94 -1.71 -16.77 5.54
CA LEU A 94 -1.76 -18.11 5.01
C LEU A 94 -2.14 -18.05 3.52
N GLN A 95 -1.30 -18.62 2.68
CA GLN A 95 -1.49 -18.73 1.24
C GLN A 95 -1.80 -20.17 0.84
N ASP A 96 -2.25 -20.35 -0.40
CA ASP A 96 -2.63 -21.61 -0.99
C ASP A 96 -4.07 -22.04 -0.66
N VAL A 97 -4.87 -22.09 -1.70
CA VAL A 97 -6.32 -22.38 -1.62
C VAL A 97 -6.62 -23.74 -0.97
N LYS A 98 -5.73 -24.74 -1.11
CA LYS A 98 -5.91 -26.06 -0.50
C LYS A 98 -5.65 -26.01 0.98
N LYS A 99 -4.55 -25.39 1.41
CA LYS A 99 -4.24 -25.20 2.84
C LYS A 99 -5.31 -24.38 3.54
N ILE A 100 -5.79 -23.29 2.90
CA ILE A 100 -6.88 -22.47 3.42
C ILE A 100 -8.15 -23.32 3.59
N ARG A 101 -8.48 -24.15 2.59
CA ARG A 101 -9.62 -25.07 2.69
C ARG A 101 -9.48 -26.06 3.85
N GLU A 102 -8.29 -26.68 4.01
CA GLU A 102 -8.02 -27.64 5.08
C GLU A 102 -8.15 -26.99 6.47
N VAL A 103 -7.58 -25.80 6.64
CA VAL A 103 -7.64 -25.07 7.91
C VAL A 103 -9.06 -24.57 8.21
N GLN A 104 -9.80 -24.11 7.19
CA GLN A 104 -11.21 -23.74 7.32
C GLN A 104 -12.06 -24.95 7.74
N GLN A 105 -11.83 -26.12 7.13
CA GLN A 105 -12.51 -27.35 7.50
C GLN A 105 -12.23 -27.73 8.97
N LEU A 106 -10.96 -27.69 9.38
CA LEU A 106 -10.56 -27.96 10.77
C LEU A 106 -11.26 -27.01 11.75
N ALA A 107 -11.31 -25.72 11.46
CA ALA A 107 -12.00 -24.74 12.30
C ALA A 107 -13.50 -25.04 12.42
N LEU A 108 -14.17 -25.40 11.33
CA LEU A 108 -15.60 -25.74 11.32
C LEU A 108 -15.90 -27.03 12.10
N GLU A 109 -15.03 -28.04 12.01
CA GLU A 109 -15.18 -29.32 12.76
C GLU A 109 -15.11 -29.13 14.27
N HIS A 110 -14.21 -28.24 14.71
CA HIS A 110 -14.03 -27.96 16.13
C HIS A 110 -14.95 -26.85 16.68
N SER A 111 -15.58 -26.05 15.80
CA SER A 111 -16.53 -25.03 16.23
C SER A 111 -17.93 -25.58 16.46
N ARG A 112 -18.44 -25.46 17.68
CA ARG A 112 -19.80 -25.86 18.05
C ARG A 112 -20.88 -25.22 17.16
N PHE A 113 -20.64 -24.00 16.69
CA PHE A 113 -21.56 -23.25 15.83
C PHE A 113 -21.08 -23.16 14.38
N LYS A 114 -20.02 -23.87 14.02
CA LYS A 114 -19.41 -23.86 12.67
C LYS A 114 -19.11 -22.45 12.18
N ILE A 115 -18.50 -21.64 13.06
CA ILE A 115 -18.12 -20.26 12.75
C ILE A 115 -16.88 -20.30 11.83
N PRO A 116 -16.97 -19.75 10.61
CA PRO A 116 -15.84 -19.73 9.68
C PRO A 116 -14.75 -18.74 10.10
N LEU A 117 -13.52 -18.95 9.64
CA LEU A 117 -12.41 -18.03 9.79
C LEU A 117 -12.43 -16.94 8.71
N LEU A 118 -11.84 -15.78 9.02
CA LEU A 118 -11.35 -14.84 8.01
C LEU A 118 -9.90 -15.20 7.66
N PHE A 119 -9.50 -15.00 6.40
CA PHE A 119 -8.13 -15.15 5.94
C PHE A 119 -7.67 -13.80 5.43
N GLY A 120 -6.80 -13.15 6.19
CA GLY A 120 -6.27 -11.82 5.92
C GLY A 120 -4.85 -11.86 5.40
N MET A 121 -4.51 -10.90 4.53
CA MET A 121 -3.18 -10.76 3.96
C MET A 121 -2.87 -9.34 3.51
N ASP A 122 -1.57 -8.97 3.51
CA ASP A 122 -1.07 -7.75 2.90
C ASP A 122 -1.05 -7.88 1.38
N VAL A 123 -2.12 -7.42 0.73
CA VAL A 123 -2.23 -7.28 -0.73
C VAL A 123 -2.22 -5.79 -1.03
N ILE A 124 -1.03 -5.19 -0.99
CA ILE A 124 -0.86 -3.72 -0.99
C ILE A 124 -0.95 -3.15 -2.42
N HIS A 125 -0.22 -3.72 -3.36
CA HIS A 125 -0.23 -3.29 -4.76
C HIS A 125 -0.17 -4.46 -5.75
N GLY A 126 -0.86 -5.53 -5.43
CA GLY A 126 -0.96 -6.73 -6.25
C GLY A 126 -0.84 -8.01 -5.44
N TYR A 127 -1.21 -9.14 -6.04
CA TYR A 127 -1.09 -10.46 -5.44
C TYR A 127 -0.05 -11.32 -6.18
N LYS A 128 -0.35 -11.86 -7.35
CA LYS A 128 0.62 -12.50 -8.26
C LYS A 128 1.08 -11.53 -9.35
N THR A 129 0.15 -10.80 -9.94
CA THR A 129 0.47 -9.64 -10.76
C THR A 129 0.72 -8.45 -9.84
N ILE A 130 1.95 -7.96 -9.85
CA ILE A 130 2.35 -6.81 -9.04
C ILE A 130 2.27 -5.55 -9.89
N PHE A 131 1.46 -4.62 -9.45
CA PHE A 131 1.33 -3.26 -9.98
C PHE A 131 2.47 -2.37 -9.46
N PRO A 132 2.67 -1.17 -10.01
CA PRO A 132 3.56 -0.18 -9.42
C PRO A 132 3.23 0.06 -7.94
N ILE A 133 4.22 0.46 -7.15
CA ILE A 133 4.00 0.83 -5.74
C ILE A 133 2.90 1.90 -5.63
N PRO A 134 2.16 1.99 -4.50
CA PRO A 134 1.05 2.94 -4.35
C PRO A 134 1.42 4.40 -4.63
N LEU A 135 2.64 4.84 -4.27
CA LEU A 135 3.13 6.17 -4.61
C LEU A 135 3.19 6.41 -6.13
N ALA A 136 3.57 5.39 -6.90
CA ALA A 136 3.57 5.44 -8.36
C ALA A 136 2.14 5.39 -8.92
N GLN A 137 1.27 4.54 -8.37
CA GLN A 137 -0.15 4.51 -8.75
C GLN A 137 -0.81 5.89 -8.55
N ALA A 138 -0.51 6.57 -7.45
CA ALA A 138 -0.98 7.91 -7.19
C ALA A 138 -0.48 8.92 -8.23
N ALA A 139 0.75 8.76 -8.74
CA ALA A 139 1.32 9.62 -9.77
C ALA A 139 0.58 9.55 -11.12
N THR A 140 -0.23 8.53 -11.37
CA THR A 140 -1.10 8.48 -12.56
C THR A 140 -2.23 9.51 -12.50
N TRP A 141 -2.72 9.90 -11.32
CA TRP A 141 -3.93 10.70 -11.11
C TRP A 141 -5.18 10.08 -11.75
N ASN A 142 -5.15 8.80 -12.06
CA ASN A 142 -6.18 8.04 -12.75
C ASN A 142 -6.88 7.08 -11.77
N MET A 143 -7.97 7.53 -11.18
CA MET A 143 -8.70 6.78 -10.16
C MET A 143 -9.33 5.49 -10.71
N ASP A 144 -9.73 5.47 -11.98
CA ASP A 144 -10.31 4.29 -12.61
C ASP A 144 -9.25 3.18 -12.73
N MET A 145 -8.01 3.55 -13.10
CA MET A 145 -6.90 2.60 -13.18
C MET A 145 -6.49 2.08 -11.79
N VAL A 146 -6.52 2.93 -10.76
CA VAL A 146 -6.27 2.51 -9.37
C VAL A 146 -7.35 1.54 -8.89
N GLU A 147 -8.62 1.80 -9.19
CA GLU A 147 -9.74 0.92 -8.87
C GLU A 147 -9.61 -0.44 -9.59
N GLU A 148 -9.21 -0.43 -10.87
CA GLU A 148 -8.95 -1.63 -11.66
C GLU A 148 -7.81 -2.46 -11.08
N ALA A 149 -6.69 -1.85 -10.70
CA ALA A 149 -5.56 -2.55 -10.07
C ALA A 149 -5.97 -3.20 -8.74
N ALA A 150 -6.74 -2.50 -7.91
CA ALA A 150 -7.31 -3.06 -6.68
C ALA A 150 -8.29 -4.20 -6.99
N ARG A 151 -9.10 -4.07 -8.04
CA ARG A 151 -10.03 -5.12 -8.50
C ARG A 151 -9.30 -6.39 -8.94
N ILE A 152 -8.25 -6.26 -9.75
CA ILE A 152 -7.43 -7.38 -10.20
C ILE A 152 -6.74 -8.04 -9.01
N SER A 153 -6.17 -7.24 -8.11
CA SER A 153 -5.54 -7.73 -6.87
C SER A 153 -6.51 -8.55 -6.01
N ALA A 154 -7.78 -8.10 -5.91
CA ALA A 154 -8.82 -8.85 -5.19
C ALA A 154 -9.24 -10.14 -5.91
N VAL A 155 -9.32 -10.13 -7.24
CA VAL A 155 -9.61 -11.32 -8.05
C VAL A 155 -8.56 -12.40 -7.81
N GLU A 156 -7.28 -12.03 -7.89
CA GLU A 156 -6.16 -12.96 -7.68
C GLU A 156 -6.08 -13.46 -6.23
N ALA A 157 -6.12 -12.56 -5.25
CA ALA A 157 -6.06 -12.92 -3.84
C ALA A 157 -7.21 -13.85 -3.44
N SER A 158 -8.43 -13.52 -3.87
CA SER A 158 -9.62 -14.34 -3.61
C SER A 158 -9.60 -15.69 -4.32
N ALA A 159 -8.97 -15.80 -5.48
CA ALA A 159 -8.76 -17.07 -6.18
C ALA A 159 -7.87 -18.02 -5.35
N ASN A 160 -7.00 -17.46 -4.52
CA ASN A 160 -6.11 -18.22 -3.64
C ASN A 160 -6.63 -18.34 -2.20
N GLY A 161 -7.89 -17.97 -1.95
CA GLY A 161 -8.59 -18.20 -0.69
C GLY A 161 -8.60 -17.00 0.28
N ILE A 162 -7.94 -15.89 -0.05
CA ILE A 162 -7.92 -14.67 0.76
C ILE A 162 -9.26 -13.96 0.67
N CYS A 163 -9.83 -13.54 1.79
CA CYS A 163 -11.10 -12.82 1.84
C CYS A 163 -11.02 -11.43 2.48
N TRP A 164 -9.83 -11.04 2.93
CA TRP A 164 -9.58 -9.76 3.60
C TRP A 164 -8.16 -9.27 3.28
N THR A 165 -8.01 -7.99 2.91
CA THR A 165 -6.70 -7.36 2.67
C THR A 165 -6.44 -6.22 3.67
N PHE A 166 -5.15 -6.00 4.01
CA PHE A 166 -4.71 -4.87 4.84
C PHE A 166 -4.30 -3.68 3.95
N SER A 167 -5.22 -3.28 3.11
CA SER A 167 -5.11 -2.16 2.15
C SER A 167 -6.49 -1.49 1.99
N PRO A 168 -6.55 -0.16 1.74
CA PRO A 168 -5.46 0.76 1.41
C PRO A 168 -4.66 1.27 2.62
N MET A 169 -3.37 1.53 2.40
CA MET A 169 -2.55 2.38 3.26
C MET A 169 -2.74 3.84 2.82
N VAL A 170 -3.16 4.71 3.75
CA VAL A 170 -3.58 6.08 3.42
C VAL A 170 -2.86 7.16 4.23
N ASP A 171 -1.74 6.81 4.84
CA ASP A 171 -0.93 7.74 5.63
C ASP A 171 -0.35 8.84 4.74
N VAL A 172 -0.73 10.09 4.99
CA VAL A 172 -0.15 11.26 4.33
C VAL A 172 1.28 11.45 4.81
N THR A 173 2.24 11.59 3.91
CA THR A 173 3.66 11.69 4.23
C THR A 173 4.29 12.91 3.57
N ARG A 174 5.02 13.72 4.37
CA ARG A 174 5.76 14.91 3.95
C ARG A 174 7.25 14.82 4.26
N ASP A 175 7.67 13.69 4.80
CA ASP A 175 9.07 13.41 5.13
C ASP A 175 9.55 12.19 4.35
N ALA A 176 10.31 12.44 3.28
CA ALA A 176 10.83 11.41 2.39
C ALA A 176 11.83 10.45 3.09
N ARG A 177 12.29 10.77 4.32
CA ARG A 177 13.11 9.84 5.11
C ARG A 177 12.32 8.61 5.56
N TRP A 178 11.01 8.72 5.76
CA TRP A 178 10.16 7.59 6.12
C TRP A 178 9.97 6.64 4.93
N GLY A 179 10.38 5.37 5.10
CA GLY A 179 10.38 4.39 4.01
C GLY A 179 9.00 4.02 3.50
N ARG A 180 7.99 4.04 4.38
CA ARG A 180 6.62 3.65 4.05
C ARG A 180 5.88 4.69 3.19
N ILE A 181 6.48 5.83 2.87
CA ILE A 181 5.94 6.74 1.83
C ILE A 181 5.67 5.98 0.52
N ALA A 182 6.43 4.93 0.22
CA ALA A 182 6.24 4.06 -0.94
C ALA A 182 4.86 3.38 -0.99
N GLU A 183 4.22 3.20 0.18
CA GLU A 183 2.95 2.47 0.33
C GLU A 183 1.72 3.39 0.24
N GLY A 184 1.89 4.71 0.25
CA GLY A 184 0.82 5.70 0.28
C GLY A 184 0.72 6.53 -0.98
N ALA A 185 -0.15 7.55 -0.96
CA ALA A 185 -0.42 8.46 -2.08
C ALA A 185 0.47 9.73 -2.07
N GLY A 186 1.43 9.86 -1.15
CA GLY A 186 2.28 11.03 -1.01
C GLY A 186 1.76 12.07 -0.03
N GLU A 187 1.88 13.37 -0.38
CA GLU A 187 1.74 14.48 0.57
C GLU A 187 0.37 15.17 0.56
N ASP A 188 -0.45 14.90 -0.46
CA ASP A 188 -1.75 15.56 -0.63
C ASP A 188 -2.89 14.76 -0.01
N PRO A 189 -3.59 15.31 1.02
CA PRO A 189 -4.65 14.59 1.70
C PRO A 189 -5.91 14.39 0.84
N TRP A 190 -6.18 15.28 -0.12
CA TRP A 190 -7.34 15.12 -1.00
C TRP A 190 -7.12 13.99 -2.01
N LEU A 191 -5.96 13.98 -2.69
CA LEU A 191 -5.58 12.90 -3.60
C LEU A 191 -5.56 11.56 -2.86
N GLY A 192 -4.96 11.53 -1.65
CA GLY A 192 -4.98 10.35 -0.78
C GLY A 192 -6.39 9.86 -0.48
N GLY A 193 -7.36 10.77 -0.32
CA GLY A 193 -8.78 10.44 -0.13
C GLY A 193 -9.42 9.81 -1.36
N GLU A 194 -9.19 10.34 -2.55
CA GLU A 194 -9.74 9.79 -3.80
C GLU A 194 -9.12 8.42 -4.13
N ILE A 195 -7.81 8.27 -3.92
CA ILE A 195 -7.09 7.00 -4.02
C ILE A 195 -7.69 5.97 -3.04
N ALA A 196 -7.91 6.36 -1.77
CA ALA A 196 -8.52 5.47 -0.77
C ALA A 196 -9.90 4.96 -1.20
N LYS A 197 -10.75 5.84 -1.74
CA LYS A 197 -12.08 5.47 -2.27
C LYS A 197 -11.96 4.48 -3.44
N ALA A 198 -11.03 4.72 -4.36
CA ALA A 198 -10.80 3.83 -5.51
C ALA A 198 -10.36 2.41 -5.05
N TYR A 199 -9.40 2.33 -4.12
CA TYR A 199 -8.99 1.06 -3.54
C TYR A 199 -10.14 0.31 -2.86
N VAL A 200 -10.92 1.00 -2.00
CA VAL A 200 -12.04 0.37 -1.29
C VAL A 200 -13.07 -0.18 -2.28
N ARG A 201 -13.44 0.58 -3.31
CA ARG A 201 -14.36 0.10 -4.35
C ARG A 201 -13.80 -1.08 -5.13
N GLY A 202 -12.52 -1.00 -5.53
CA GLY A 202 -11.84 -2.05 -6.27
C GLY A 202 -11.77 -3.37 -5.49
N TYR A 203 -11.38 -3.35 -4.23
CA TYR A 203 -11.31 -4.55 -3.39
C TYR A 203 -12.68 -5.10 -3.04
N GLN A 204 -13.59 -4.25 -2.56
CA GLN A 204 -14.82 -4.72 -1.91
C GLN A 204 -15.99 -4.92 -2.88
N GLY A 205 -16.16 -4.04 -3.87
CA GLY A 205 -17.42 -3.99 -4.57
C GLY A 205 -18.58 -3.96 -3.55
N ASP A 206 -19.55 -4.86 -3.73
CA ASP A 206 -20.67 -5.07 -2.80
C ASP A 206 -20.50 -6.29 -1.86
N LEU A 207 -19.33 -6.92 -1.86
CA LEU A 207 -18.98 -8.17 -1.15
C LEU A 207 -19.83 -9.40 -1.53
N SER A 208 -20.69 -9.32 -2.54
CA SER A 208 -21.56 -10.43 -2.94
C SER A 208 -20.82 -11.54 -3.70
N ALA A 209 -19.89 -11.14 -4.59
CA ALA A 209 -19.10 -12.06 -5.41
C ALA A 209 -17.97 -12.73 -4.60
N ASN A 210 -17.50 -13.88 -5.09
CA ASN A 210 -16.33 -14.56 -4.53
C ASN A 210 -15.00 -13.99 -5.08
N THR A 211 -15.06 -12.91 -5.83
CA THR A 211 -13.91 -12.10 -6.28
C THR A 211 -13.73 -10.82 -5.48
N ASN A 212 -14.66 -10.52 -4.57
CA ASN A 212 -14.62 -9.33 -3.71
C ASN A 212 -14.01 -9.72 -2.37
N ILE A 213 -13.09 -8.91 -1.84
CA ILE A 213 -12.46 -9.12 -0.53
C ILE A 213 -12.66 -7.89 0.36
N LEU A 214 -12.68 -8.08 1.66
CA LEU A 214 -12.81 -6.98 2.62
C LEU A 214 -11.56 -6.10 2.57
N ALA A 215 -11.71 -4.79 2.51
CA ALA A 215 -10.63 -3.81 2.61
C ALA A 215 -10.39 -3.41 4.07
N CYS A 216 -9.17 -2.91 4.34
CA CYS A 216 -8.76 -2.42 5.65
C CYS A 216 -7.98 -1.12 5.49
N VAL A 217 -8.55 0.00 5.91
CA VAL A 217 -7.81 1.26 5.91
C VAL A 217 -6.76 1.27 7.00
N LYS A 218 -5.52 1.65 6.64
CA LYS A 218 -4.38 1.66 7.59
C LYS A 218 -3.46 2.85 7.33
N HIS A 219 -2.66 3.25 8.31
CA HIS A 219 -2.68 2.86 9.73
C HIS A 219 -3.39 3.94 10.54
N PHE A 220 -4.48 3.63 11.19
CA PHE A 220 -5.34 4.60 11.87
C PHE A 220 -4.80 4.95 13.27
N ALA A 221 -4.12 6.16 13.47
CA ALA A 221 -3.97 7.18 12.46
C ALA A 221 -2.63 7.92 12.60
N LEU A 222 -2.32 8.74 11.58
CA LEU A 222 -1.22 9.70 11.55
C LEU A 222 0.19 9.10 11.37
N TYR A 223 0.30 7.82 11.09
CA TYR A 223 1.59 7.12 11.06
C TYR A 223 2.57 7.67 10.01
N GLY A 224 2.09 8.38 8.97
CA GLY A 224 2.92 9.04 7.95
C GLY A 224 3.64 10.32 8.41
N ALA A 225 3.52 10.71 9.69
CA ALA A 225 4.16 11.90 10.24
C ALA A 225 5.09 11.59 11.44
N PRO A 226 5.88 10.51 11.43
CA PRO A 226 6.73 10.18 12.57
C PRO A 226 7.88 11.19 12.71
N ASP A 227 8.26 11.49 13.93
CA ASP A 227 9.37 12.38 14.21
C ASP A 227 10.67 11.95 13.53
N ALA A 228 11.29 12.88 12.81
CA ALA A 228 12.51 12.69 12.04
C ALA A 228 12.40 11.60 10.92
N GLY A 229 11.20 11.28 10.46
CA GLY A 229 10.98 10.28 9.45
C GLY A 229 11.38 8.85 9.88
N LYS A 230 11.53 8.60 11.19
CA LYS A 230 11.86 7.26 11.70
C LYS A 230 10.61 6.41 11.84
N ASP A 231 10.64 5.24 11.24
CA ASP A 231 9.55 4.29 11.39
C ASP A 231 9.34 3.89 12.87
N TYR A 232 8.11 3.59 13.26
CA TYR A 232 7.68 3.27 14.64
C TYR A 232 7.92 4.40 15.67
N ASN A 233 8.17 5.63 15.22
CA ASN A 233 8.46 6.74 16.12
C ASN A 233 7.20 7.54 16.47
N THR A 234 7.32 8.34 17.52
CA THR A 234 6.29 9.23 18.04
C THR A 234 5.75 10.19 16.98
N VAL A 235 4.45 10.46 17.04
CA VAL A 235 3.78 11.50 16.27
C VAL A 235 3.17 12.52 17.23
N ASP A 236 3.54 13.79 17.06
CA ASP A 236 2.94 14.89 17.83
C ASP A 236 2.53 16.05 16.92
N MET A 237 1.27 16.44 17.01
CA MET A 237 0.72 17.59 16.29
C MET A 237 -0.59 18.08 16.89
N SER A 238 -0.93 19.35 16.63
CA SER A 238 -2.22 19.89 17.04
C SER A 238 -3.39 19.21 16.29
N ARG A 239 -4.56 19.14 16.93
CA ARG A 239 -5.79 18.63 16.28
C ARG A 239 -6.13 19.38 15.01
N GLN A 240 -5.91 20.69 14.96
CA GLN A 240 -6.15 21.46 13.74
C GLN A 240 -5.28 20.96 12.58
N ARG A 241 -3.99 20.70 12.82
CA ARG A 241 -3.08 20.15 11.81
C ARG A 241 -3.50 18.74 11.42
N MET A 242 -3.85 17.93 12.40
CA MET A 242 -4.33 16.56 12.23
C MET A 242 -5.49 16.51 11.22
N PHE A 243 -6.58 17.24 11.47
CA PHE A 243 -7.77 17.24 10.61
C PHE A 243 -7.56 17.90 9.26
N ASN A 244 -6.79 18.98 9.19
CA ASN A 244 -6.58 19.70 7.94
C ASN A 244 -5.58 19.00 6.98
N GLU A 245 -4.65 18.21 7.50
CA GLU A 245 -3.50 17.78 6.74
C GLU A 245 -3.31 16.25 6.67
N TYR A 246 -3.94 15.45 7.57
CA TYR A 246 -3.66 14.02 7.68
C TYR A 246 -4.89 13.12 7.72
N MET A 247 -6.02 13.58 8.25
CA MET A 247 -7.16 12.71 8.56
C MET A 247 -8.13 12.49 7.39
N LEU A 248 -8.07 13.32 6.36
CA LEU A 248 -9.01 13.27 5.23
C LEU A 248 -9.02 11.91 4.49
N PRO A 249 -7.87 11.25 4.21
CA PRO A 249 -7.90 9.96 3.50
C PRO A 249 -8.58 8.84 4.30
N TYR A 250 -8.43 8.84 5.63
CA TYR A 250 -9.14 7.87 6.48
C TYR A 250 -10.65 8.09 6.45
N LEU A 251 -11.09 9.35 6.56
CA LEU A 251 -12.51 9.69 6.46
C LEU A 251 -13.06 9.27 5.09
N ALA A 252 -12.33 9.53 4.01
CA ALA A 252 -12.72 9.16 2.66
C ALA A 252 -12.88 7.63 2.49
N ALA A 253 -12.01 6.83 3.12
CA ALA A 253 -12.15 5.37 3.15
C ALA A 253 -13.41 4.94 3.92
N VAL A 254 -13.72 5.59 5.06
CA VAL A 254 -14.95 5.33 5.82
C VAL A 254 -16.19 5.68 5.00
N GLU A 255 -16.20 6.84 4.33
CA GLU A 255 -17.29 7.25 3.43
C GLU A 255 -17.47 6.29 2.24
N ALA A 256 -16.39 5.68 1.75
CA ALA A 256 -16.43 4.64 0.73
C ALA A 256 -16.92 3.27 1.26
N GLY A 257 -17.19 3.15 2.56
CA GLY A 257 -17.74 1.95 3.19
C GLY A 257 -16.70 0.87 3.47
N VAL A 258 -15.45 1.25 3.79
CA VAL A 258 -14.40 0.30 4.18
C VAL A 258 -14.85 -0.60 5.34
N GLY A 259 -14.63 -1.91 5.22
CA GLY A 259 -15.17 -2.88 6.18
C GLY A 259 -14.32 -3.12 7.42
N SER A 260 -13.06 -2.68 7.42
CA SER A 260 -12.18 -2.75 8.59
C SER A 260 -11.17 -1.59 8.61
N ALA A 261 -10.62 -1.32 9.79
CA ALA A 261 -9.53 -0.38 9.98
C ALA A 261 -8.43 -1.03 10.83
N MET A 262 -7.17 -0.69 10.59
CA MET A 262 -6.04 -1.15 11.38
C MET A 262 -5.49 0.00 12.21
N SER A 263 -5.33 -0.18 13.53
CA SER A 263 -4.74 0.83 14.40
C SER A 263 -3.24 0.97 14.14
N ALA A 264 -2.73 2.20 14.19
CA ALA A 264 -1.30 2.48 14.00
C ALA A 264 -0.45 2.06 15.22
N PHE A 265 0.87 2.02 15.02
CA PHE A 265 1.85 1.78 16.10
C PHE A 265 2.09 3.01 16.98
N ASN A 266 2.06 4.21 16.37
CA ASN A 266 2.40 5.46 17.04
C ASN A 266 1.34 5.92 18.04
N GLU A 267 1.72 6.86 18.88
CA GLU A 267 0.83 7.61 19.75
C GLU A 267 0.09 8.70 18.99
N VAL A 268 -1.11 9.00 19.45
CA VAL A 268 -1.89 10.18 19.08
C VAL A 268 -2.23 10.94 20.36
N GLU A 269 -1.78 12.18 20.49
CA GLU A 269 -1.89 12.96 21.73
C GLU A 269 -1.29 12.23 22.94
N GLY A 270 -0.15 11.55 22.76
CA GLY A 270 0.57 10.82 23.80
C GLY A 270 -0.07 9.48 24.22
N ILE A 271 -1.11 9.01 23.51
CA ILE A 271 -1.75 7.72 23.79
C ILE A 271 -1.57 6.81 22.56
N PRO A 272 -0.94 5.62 22.71
CA PRO A 272 -0.82 4.67 21.61
C PRO A 272 -2.15 4.37 20.92
N ALA A 273 -2.17 4.37 19.60
CA ALA A 273 -3.40 4.31 18.82
C ALA A 273 -4.29 3.11 19.17
N ALA A 274 -3.70 1.93 19.41
CA ALA A 274 -4.42 0.72 19.79
C ALA A 274 -5.16 0.81 21.15
N ALA A 275 -4.77 1.75 22.03
CA ALA A 275 -5.39 2.00 23.34
C ALA A 275 -6.08 3.38 23.41
N ASN A 276 -6.19 4.10 22.31
CA ASN A 276 -6.72 5.47 22.27
C ASN A 276 -8.23 5.47 22.03
N ARG A 277 -9.01 5.57 23.12
CA ARG A 277 -10.48 5.59 23.07
C ARG A 277 -11.02 6.74 22.21
N TRP A 278 -10.44 7.95 22.37
CA TRP A 278 -10.90 9.09 21.58
C TRP A 278 -10.77 8.79 20.07
N LEU A 279 -9.64 8.20 19.65
CA LEU A 279 -9.37 7.87 18.27
C LEU A 279 -10.32 6.77 17.73
N LEU A 280 -10.36 5.61 18.41
CA LEU A 280 -11.04 4.41 17.91
C LEU A 280 -12.55 4.43 18.14
N THR A 281 -13.03 5.09 19.21
CA THR A 281 -14.45 5.10 19.55
C THR A 281 -15.09 6.46 19.26
N ASP A 282 -14.58 7.54 19.86
CA ASP A 282 -15.29 8.81 19.83
C ASP A 282 -15.21 9.46 18.43
N LEU A 283 -14.05 9.41 17.77
CA LEU A 283 -13.86 9.93 16.43
C LEU A 283 -14.33 8.94 15.35
N LEU A 284 -13.66 7.78 15.24
CA LEU A 284 -13.87 6.84 14.14
C LEU A 284 -15.34 6.36 14.08
N ARG A 285 -15.90 5.98 15.21
CA ARG A 285 -17.26 5.43 15.27
C ARG A 285 -18.31 6.50 15.58
N GLY A 286 -18.05 7.36 16.58
CA GLY A 286 -19.02 8.33 17.06
C GLY A 286 -19.23 9.48 16.08
N GLN A 287 -18.16 10.04 15.53
CA GLN A 287 -18.26 11.19 14.63
C GLN A 287 -18.32 10.78 13.15
N TRP A 288 -17.55 9.77 12.72
CA TRP A 288 -17.49 9.35 11.32
C TRP A 288 -18.44 8.21 10.96
N GLY A 289 -19.06 7.56 11.96
CA GLY A 289 -20.07 6.53 11.73
C GLY A 289 -19.50 5.20 11.21
N PHE A 290 -18.22 4.91 11.43
CA PHE A 290 -17.60 3.65 10.99
C PHE A 290 -18.28 2.44 11.66
N ASP A 291 -18.84 1.52 10.88
CA ASP A 291 -19.59 0.34 11.33
C ASP A 291 -18.80 -0.97 11.22
N GLY A 292 -17.59 -0.95 10.64
CA GLY A 292 -16.70 -2.08 10.53
C GLY A 292 -16.00 -2.46 11.85
N PHE A 293 -15.03 -3.36 11.79
CA PHE A 293 -14.21 -3.72 12.95
C PHE A 293 -12.81 -3.12 12.87
N VAL A 294 -12.17 -2.93 14.03
CA VAL A 294 -10.79 -2.45 14.15
C VAL A 294 -9.90 -3.62 14.56
N VAL A 295 -8.85 -3.86 13.77
CA VAL A 295 -7.77 -4.78 14.09
C VAL A 295 -6.53 -4.00 14.55
N SER A 296 -5.73 -4.55 15.47
CA SER A 296 -4.39 -4.00 15.76
C SER A 296 -3.45 -4.21 14.59
N ASP A 297 -2.40 -3.43 14.50
CA ASP A 297 -1.24 -3.81 13.70
C ASP A 297 -0.51 -5.00 14.33
N TRP A 298 0.49 -5.55 13.62
CA TRP A 298 1.21 -6.75 14.03
C TRP A 298 1.87 -6.55 15.40
N ASP A 299 1.40 -7.32 16.37
CA ASP A 299 1.90 -7.30 17.75
C ASP A 299 1.64 -6.00 18.55
N ALA A 300 0.92 -5.03 18.01
CA ALA A 300 0.75 -3.70 18.58
C ALA A 300 0.04 -3.70 19.95
N VAL A 301 -0.75 -4.73 20.29
CA VAL A 301 -1.33 -4.86 21.66
C VAL A 301 -0.25 -5.18 22.68
N ARG A 302 0.72 -6.05 22.35
CA ARG A 302 1.82 -6.35 23.28
C ARG A 302 2.77 -5.16 23.41
N GLU A 303 3.01 -4.41 22.33
CA GLU A 303 3.86 -3.22 22.33
C GLU A 303 3.36 -2.13 23.30
N LEU A 304 2.07 -2.10 23.65
CA LEU A 304 1.56 -1.23 24.70
C LEU A 304 2.26 -1.46 26.06
N THR A 305 2.83 -2.65 26.29
CA THR A 305 3.64 -2.89 27.50
C THR A 305 4.95 -2.15 27.45
N GLU A 306 5.57 -2.02 26.28
CA GLU A 306 6.81 -1.26 26.06
C GLU A 306 6.57 0.23 26.17
N HIS A 307 5.37 0.72 25.83
CA HIS A 307 4.94 2.10 26.09
C HIS A 307 4.69 2.38 27.58
N GLY A 308 4.84 1.38 28.48
CA GLY A 308 4.65 1.56 29.90
C GLY A 308 3.17 1.69 30.33
N ILE A 309 2.22 1.29 29.48
CA ILE A 309 0.78 1.42 29.75
C ILE A 309 0.32 0.44 30.82
N GLY A 310 0.96 -0.73 30.95
CA GLY A 310 0.66 -1.76 31.93
C GLY A 310 1.17 -3.14 31.53
N ASN A 311 0.84 -4.18 32.31
CA ASN A 311 1.10 -5.57 31.94
C ASN A 311 0.12 -6.05 30.86
N MET A 312 0.36 -7.23 30.26
CA MET A 312 -0.45 -7.78 29.15
C MET A 312 -1.96 -7.81 29.45
N GLN A 313 -2.38 -8.15 30.67
CA GLN A 313 -3.79 -8.15 31.05
C GLN A 313 -4.39 -6.74 31.04
N GLU A 314 -3.64 -5.75 31.55
CA GLU A 314 -4.07 -4.36 31.63
C GLU A 314 -4.14 -3.72 30.23
N VAL A 315 -3.13 -3.95 29.38
CA VAL A 315 -3.11 -3.37 28.04
C VAL A 315 -4.17 -3.99 27.14
N SER A 316 -4.42 -5.31 27.24
CA SER A 316 -5.50 -5.99 26.50
C SER A 316 -6.88 -5.45 26.89
N ALA A 317 -7.11 -5.24 28.20
CA ALA A 317 -8.37 -4.65 28.68
C ALA A 317 -8.53 -3.20 28.17
N LYS A 318 -7.48 -2.39 28.22
CA LYS A 318 -7.49 -1.00 27.71
C LYS A 318 -7.74 -0.93 26.21
N ALA A 319 -7.11 -1.81 25.42
CA ALA A 319 -7.31 -1.89 23.98
C ALA A 319 -8.77 -2.22 23.62
N LEU A 320 -9.36 -3.24 24.27
CA LEU A 320 -10.77 -3.57 24.09
C LEU A 320 -11.69 -2.40 24.47
N ILE A 321 -11.46 -1.76 25.61
CA ILE A 321 -12.24 -0.61 26.10
C ILE A 321 -12.11 0.59 25.15
N ALA A 322 -10.94 0.77 24.54
CA ALA A 322 -10.71 1.82 23.56
C ALA A 322 -11.48 1.62 22.25
N GLY A 323 -11.90 0.39 21.94
CA GLY A 323 -12.67 0.06 20.73
C GLY A 323 -11.93 -0.82 19.73
N LEU A 324 -10.79 -1.41 20.11
CA LEU A 324 -10.11 -2.45 19.35
C LEU A 324 -10.96 -3.73 19.39
N ASP A 325 -11.18 -4.36 18.23
CA ASP A 325 -12.04 -5.54 18.10
C ASP A 325 -11.26 -6.83 17.87
N MET A 326 -10.07 -6.75 17.27
CA MET A 326 -9.25 -7.92 16.93
C MET A 326 -7.76 -7.65 17.18
N ASP A 327 -7.08 -8.65 17.73
CA ASP A 327 -5.66 -8.64 18.08
C ASP A 327 -4.86 -9.44 17.05
N MET A 328 -3.96 -8.76 16.33
CA MET A 328 -3.08 -9.37 15.35
C MET A 328 -1.77 -9.81 16.02
N ALA A 329 -1.51 -11.10 16.03
CA ALA A 329 -0.30 -11.79 16.45
C ALA A 329 0.09 -11.71 17.94
N SER A 330 -0.35 -10.69 18.72
CA SER A 330 0.03 -10.54 20.14
C SER A 330 -0.56 -11.63 21.04
N GLU A 331 -1.73 -12.16 20.68
CA GLU A 331 -2.51 -13.10 21.50
C GLU A 331 -2.85 -12.58 22.91
N GLY A 332 -2.75 -11.26 23.11
CA GLY A 332 -3.03 -10.61 24.38
C GLY A 332 -4.49 -10.70 24.78
N LEU A 333 -5.40 -10.40 23.82
CA LEU A 333 -6.84 -10.47 24.07
C LEU A 333 -7.28 -11.89 24.41
N VAL A 334 -6.89 -12.89 23.62
CA VAL A 334 -7.32 -14.29 23.82
C VAL A 334 -6.77 -14.90 25.09
N SER A 335 -5.59 -14.51 25.54
CA SER A 335 -4.97 -15.07 26.74
C SER A 335 -5.39 -14.41 28.05
N THR A 336 -5.88 -13.16 28.02
CA THR A 336 -6.08 -12.38 29.26
C THR A 336 -7.51 -11.89 29.49
N LEU A 337 -8.35 -11.73 28.46
CA LEU A 337 -9.68 -11.11 28.60
C LEU A 337 -10.64 -11.94 29.45
N LYS A 338 -10.55 -13.29 29.45
CA LYS A 338 -11.38 -14.10 30.32
C LYS A 338 -11.12 -13.79 31.79
N LYS A 339 -9.84 -13.70 32.17
CA LYS A 339 -9.45 -13.28 33.52
C LYS A 339 -9.91 -11.87 33.83
N SER A 340 -9.75 -10.95 32.89
CA SER A 340 -10.20 -9.55 33.05
C SER A 340 -11.71 -9.43 33.22
N PHE A 341 -12.49 -10.29 32.54
CA PHE A 341 -13.94 -10.39 32.71
C PHE A 341 -14.30 -10.93 34.11
N ASP A 342 -13.68 -12.02 34.55
CA ASP A 342 -13.92 -12.63 35.88
C ASP A 342 -13.57 -11.66 37.02
N GLU A 343 -12.58 -10.80 36.83
CA GLU A 343 -12.16 -9.74 37.76
C GLU A 343 -12.99 -8.45 37.64
N GLY A 344 -13.93 -8.36 36.69
CA GLY A 344 -14.77 -7.18 36.47
C GLY A 344 -14.03 -5.98 35.83
N LYS A 345 -12.85 -6.19 35.23
CA LYS A 345 -12.07 -5.16 34.53
C LYS A 345 -12.63 -4.84 33.15
N VAL A 346 -13.30 -5.80 32.53
CA VAL A 346 -14.04 -5.64 31.27
C VAL A 346 -15.45 -6.21 31.44
N THR A 347 -16.40 -5.67 30.69
CA THR A 347 -17.81 -6.11 30.73
C THR A 347 -18.12 -7.09 29.61
N GLU A 348 -19.17 -7.91 29.81
CA GLU A 348 -19.69 -8.77 28.73
C GLU A 348 -20.11 -7.95 27.49
N GLU A 349 -20.67 -6.75 27.67
CA GLU A 349 -21.09 -5.87 26.59
C GLU A 349 -19.92 -5.44 25.71
N GLN A 350 -18.73 -5.13 26.27
CA GLN A 350 -17.52 -4.78 25.54
C GLN A 350 -17.04 -5.96 24.69
N ILE A 351 -17.00 -7.17 25.26
CA ILE A 351 -16.64 -8.39 24.53
C ILE A 351 -17.68 -8.68 23.43
N ASN A 352 -18.96 -8.55 23.74
CA ASN A 352 -20.06 -8.73 22.78
C ASN A 352 -19.95 -7.77 21.61
N THR A 353 -19.65 -6.51 21.87
CA THR A 353 -19.53 -5.46 20.85
C THR A 353 -18.42 -5.78 19.85
N ALA A 354 -17.23 -6.15 20.33
CA ALA A 354 -16.11 -6.53 19.48
C ALA A 354 -16.40 -7.81 18.66
N CYS A 355 -16.87 -8.87 19.34
CA CYS A 355 -17.24 -10.12 18.68
C CYS A 355 -18.32 -9.91 17.61
N ARG A 356 -19.34 -9.12 17.91
CA ARG A 356 -20.43 -8.82 16.97
C ARG A 356 -19.92 -8.24 15.65
N ARG A 357 -19.02 -7.27 15.69
CA ARG A 357 -18.46 -6.61 14.49
C ARG A 357 -17.75 -7.61 13.59
N ILE A 358 -17.00 -8.52 14.15
CA ILE A 358 -16.30 -9.59 13.42
C ILE A 358 -17.29 -10.57 12.80
N LEU A 359 -18.32 -10.98 13.55
CA LEU A 359 -19.37 -11.87 13.03
C LEU A 359 -20.19 -11.21 11.91
N VAL A 360 -20.45 -9.91 12.01
CA VAL A 360 -21.09 -9.11 10.94
C VAL A 360 -20.23 -9.11 9.68
N ALA A 361 -18.92 -8.89 9.79
CA ALA A 361 -18.01 -8.95 8.63
C ALA A 361 -18.04 -10.35 7.96
N LYS A 362 -17.98 -11.42 8.74
CA LYS A 362 -18.13 -12.80 8.23
C LYS A 362 -19.46 -13.03 7.52
N TYR A 363 -20.54 -12.43 8.04
CA TYR A 363 -21.87 -12.52 7.41
C TYR A 363 -21.93 -11.73 6.11
N LYS A 364 -21.44 -10.49 6.08
CA LYS A 364 -21.36 -9.64 4.89
C LYS A 364 -20.55 -10.32 3.75
N LEU A 365 -19.48 -11.01 4.09
CA LEU A 365 -18.69 -11.83 3.17
C LEU A 365 -19.39 -13.12 2.69
N GLY A 366 -20.55 -13.47 3.28
CA GLY A 366 -21.32 -14.67 2.94
C GLY A 366 -20.78 -15.98 3.49
N LEU A 367 -19.78 -15.94 4.38
CA LEU A 367 -19.08 -17.12 4.91
C LEU A 367 -19.97 -18.05 5.76
N PHE A 368 -21.01 -17.52 6.41
CA PHE A 368 -21.98 -18.37 7.11
C PHE A 368 -22.90 -19.17 6.17
N LYS A 369 -23.10 -18.67 4.94
CA LYS A 369 -23.85 -19.38 3.89
C LYS A 369 -22.97 -20.40 3.18
N ASP A 370 -21.75 -20.02 2.87
CA ASP A 370 -20.73 -20.86 2.24
C ASP A 370 -19.35 -20.56 2.83
N PRO A 371 -18.89 -21.35 3.82
CA PRO A 371 -17.58 -21.17 4.42
C PRO A 371 -16.41 -21.34 3.44
N PHE A 372 -16.63 -22.00 2.30
CA PHE A 372 -15.63 -22.29 1.29
C PHE A 372 -15.78 -21.41 0.04
N LYS A 373 -16.57 -20.33 0.12
CA LYS A 373 -16.83 -19.37 -0.98
C LYS A 373 -15.58 -18.97 -1.75
N TYR A 374 -14.44 -18.80 -1.05
CA TYR A 374 -13.15 -18.41 -1.61
C TYR A 374 -12.21 -19.60 -1.91
N CYS A 375 -12.60 -20.83 -1.59
CA CYS A 375 -11.78 -22.03 -1.78
C CYS A 375 -12.11 -22.74 -3.11
N ASN A 376 -11.74 -22.16 -4.24
CA ASN A 376 -11.99 -22.70 -5.57
C ASN A 376 -10.67 -22.89 -6.34
N GLU A 377 -10.17 -24.14 -6.41
CA GLU A 377 -8.91 -24.47 -7.06
C GLU A 377 -8.89 -24.20 -8.58
N GLU A 378 -10.04 -24.25 -9.25
CA GLU A 378 -10.11 -23.92 -10.69
C GLU A 378 -9.91 -22.42 -10.91
N ARG A 379 -10.40 -21.57 -10.00
CA ARG A 379 -10.09 -20.14 -10.04
C ARG A 379 -8.59 -19.89 -9.81
N ALA A 380 -7.97 -20.57 -8.86
CA ALA A 380 -6.52 -20.44 -8.62
C ALA A 380 -5.67 -20.78 -9.84
N LYS A 381 -6.16 -21.69 -10.74
CA LYS A 381 -5.46 -21.99 -12.00
C LYS A 381 -5.73 -20.98 -13.11
N LYS A 382 -6.91 -20.36 -13.11
CA LYS A 382 -7.40 -19.55 -14.23
C LYS A 382 -7.22 -18.04 -14.02
N ASP A 383 -7.41 -17.56 -12.78
CA ASP A 383 -7.57 -16.14 -12.47
C ASP A 383 -6.25 -15.50 -11.97
N LEU A 384 -5.14 -16.27 -11.89
CA LEU A 384 -3.84 -15.75 -11.42
C LEU A 384 -2.94 -15.42 -12.60
N PHE A 385 -2.29 -14.25 -12.54
CA PHE A 385 -1.21 -13.83 -13.44
C PHE A 385 -1.58 -13.94 -14.93
N THR A 386 -2.80 -13.55 -15.28
CA THR A 386 -3.29 -13.65 -16.66
C THR A 386 -2.63 -12.61 -17.58
N PRO A 387 -2.63 -12.83 -18.92
CA PRO A 387 -2.12 -11.82 -19.85
C PRO A 387 -2.81 -10.46 -19.71
N GLU A 388 -4.12 -10.45 -19.42
CA GLU A 388 -4.91 -9.23 -19.23
C GLU A 388 -4.47 -8.48 -17.97
N HIS A 389 -4.22 -9.19 -16.87
CA HIS A 389 -3.71 -8.61 -15.64
C HIS A 389 -2.31 -8.00 -15.84
N ARG A 390 -1.43 -8.71 -16.54
CA ARG A 390 -0.10 -8.22 -16.91
C ARG A 390 -0.17 -6.98 -17.79
N GLN A 391 -1.09 -6.96 -18.77
CA GLN A 391 -1.30 -5.79 -19.62
C GLN A 391 -1.78 -4.57 -18.83
N ALA A 392 -2.69 -4.76 -17.87
CA ALA A 392 -3.12 -3.68 -16.97
C ALA A 392 -1.95 -3.16 -16.11
N ALA A 393 -1.10 -4.05 -15.58
CA ALA A 393 0.09 -3.67 -14.83
C ALA A 393 1.09 -2.88 -15.69
N ARG A 394 1.34 -3.29 -16.95
CA ARG A 394 2.20 -2.57 -17.91
C ARG A 394 1.66 -1.18 -18.22
N ALA A 395 0.35 -1.07 -18.48
CA ALA A 395 -0.28 0.22 -18.79
C ALA A 395 -0.17 1.19 -17.61
N MET A 396 -0.49 0.73 -16.39
CA MET A 396 -0.37 1.55 -15.19
C MET A 396 1.09 1.96 -14.91
N ALA A 397 2.05 1.05 -15.11
CA ALA A 397 3.46 1.37 -14.93
C ALA A 397 3.89 2.50 -15.87
N ALA A 398 3.61 2.40 -17.16
CA ALA A 398 3.96 3.42 -18.14
C ALA A 398 3.30 4.78 -17.85
N GLU A 399 2.02 4.79 -17.42
CA GLU A 399 1.28 6.02 -17.06
C GLU A 399 1.81 6.66 -15.76
N SER A 400 2.36 5.86 -14.83
CA SER A 400 2.89 6.34 -13.56
C SER A 400 4.25 7.03 -13.65
N PHE A 401 4.99 6.84 -14.75
CA PHE A 401 6.34 7.38 -14.89
C PHE A 401 6.33 8.90 -15.04
N VAL A 402 7.25 9.54 -14.32
CA VAL A 402 7.40 10.98 -14.32
C VAL A 402 8.67 11.39 -15.05
N LEU A 403 8.52 12.09 -16.16
CA LEU A 403 9.64 12.67 -16.90
C LEU A 403 10.10 13.96 -16.19
N LEU A 404 11.08 13.82 -15.30
CA LEU A 404 11.58 14.93 -14.49
C LEU A 404 12.38 15.94 -15.31
N LYS A 405 13.11 15.45 -16.32
CA LYS A 405 13.91 16.29 -17.22
C LYS A 405 14.02 15.66 -18.60
N ASN A 406 13.98 16.49 -19.64
CA ASN A 406 14.19 16.06 -21.03
C ASN A 406 14.79 17.23 -21.85
N LYS A 407 16.09 17.47 -21.66
CA LYS A 407 16.80 18.53 -22.34
C LYS A 407 16.93 18.22 -23.85
N GLU A 408 16.66 19.21 -24.69
CA GLU A 408 16.76 19.11 -26.14
C GLU A 408 15.94 17.98 -26.78
N ASN A 409 14.88 17.54 -26.09
CA ASN A 409 14.03 16.42 -26.52
C ASN A 409 14.84 15.13 -26.78
N LEU A 410 15.76 14.78 -25.88
CA LEU A 410 16.54 13.54 -25.96
C LEU A 410 15.65 12.30 -25.99
N LEU A 411 14.56 12.31 -25.23
CA LEU A 411 13.50 11.32 -25.29
C LEU A 411 12.36 11.79 -26.21
N PRO A 412 11.71 10.89 -26.97
CA PRO A 412 11.97 9.45 -27.07
C PRO A 412 13.21 9.09 -27.89
N LEU A 413 13.82 7.95 -27.51
CA LEU A 413 14.97 7.40 -28.22
C LEU A 413 14.57 6.75 -29.55
N GLN A 414 15.53 6.68 -30.47
CA GLN A 414 15.37 5.89 -31.68
C GLN A 414 15.79 4.43 -31.45
N LYS A 415 15.04 3.48 -31.99
CA LYS A 415 15.36 2.04 -31.92
C LYS A 415 16.45 1.66 -32.94
N ASN A 416 17.63 2.32 -32.88
CA ASN A 416 18.76 2.07 -33.81
C ASN A 416 20.11 2.37 -33.14
N GLY A 417 21.21 2.08 -33.82
CA GLY A 417 22.58 2.36 -33.34
C GLY A 417 23.01 1.45 -32.20
N LYS A 418 23.95 1.95 -31.40
CA LYS A 418 24.52 1.23 -30.26
C LYS A 418 24.05 1.87 -28.96
N ILE A 419 23.35 1.12 -28.13
CA ILE A 419 22.79 1.56 -26.86
C ILE A 419 23.51 0.85 -25.73
N ALA A 420 24.14 1.61 -24.83
CA ALA A 420 24.67 1.09 -23.58
C ALA A 420 23.57 1.09 -22.50
N VAL A 421 23.27 -0.06 -21.92
CA VAL A 421 22.41 -0.19 -20.75
C VAL A 421 23.31 -0.47 -19.55
N ILE A 422 23.44 0.49 -18.64
CA ILE A 422 24.42 0.45 -17.55
C ILE A 422 23.73 0.69 -16.21
N GLY A 423 24.07 -0.11 -15.23
CA GLY A 423 23.61 0.07 -13.85
C GLY A 423 23.25 -1.23 -13.17
N PRO A 424 23.35 -1.26 -11.83
CA PRO A 424 23.13 -2.47 -11.04
C PRO A 424 21.66 -2.93 -11.03
N LEU A 425 20.72 -2.04 -11.36
CA LEU A 425 19.28 -2.35 -11.42
C LEU A 425 18.81 -2.76 -12.83
N ALA A 426 19.66 -2.63 -13.86
CA ALA A 426 19.25 -2.89 -15.25
C ALA A 426 18.80 -4.34 -15.49
N ASP A 427 19.49 -5.30 -14.90
CA ASP A 427 19.24 -6.74 -15.04
C ASP A 427 18.96 -7.38 -13.67
N ASN A 428 18.02 -6.83 -12.93
CA ASN A 428 17.64 -7.33 -11.61
C ASN A 428 16.11 -7.40 -11.49
N GLN A 429 15.54 -8.53 -11.90
CA GLN A 429 14.09 -8.77 -11.94
C GLN A 429 13.41 -8.53 -10.59
N ARG A 430 13.98 -9.08 -9.49
CA ARG A 430 13.34 -9.07 -8.17
C ARG A 430 13.14 -7.69 -7.59
N ASN A 431 14.06 -6.76 -7.88
CA ASN A 431 13.96 -5.39 -7.41
C ASN A 431 12.95 -4.54 -8.20
N MET A 432 12.51 -4.99 -9.38
CA MET A 432 11.45 -4.31 -10.14
C MET A 432 10.13 -4.25 -9.37
N LEU A 433 9.89 -5.21 -8.50
CA LEU A 433 8.64 -5.35 -7.74
C LEU A 433 8.44 -4.26 -6.68
N GLY A 434 9.51 -3.70 -6.11
CA GLY A 434 9.41 -2.82 -4.95
C GLY A 434 9.09 -3.54 -3.63
N PRO A 435 8.88 -2.80 -2.52
CA PRO A 435 8.54 -3.38 -1.21
C PRO A 435 7.12 -3.99 -1.17
N TRP A 436 6.82 -4.73 -0.12
CA TRP A 436 5.47 -5.27 0.18
C TRP A 436 4.84 -6.12 -0.94
N THR A 437 5.58 -7.09 -1.46
CA THR A 437 5.12 -8.02 -2.50
C THR A 437 5.11 -9.46 -1.96
N VAL A 438 4.33 -9.67 -0.89
CA VAL A 438 4.34 -10.89 -0.04
C VAL A 438 4.01 -12.16 -0.82
N SER A 439 3.17 -12.08 -1.85
CA SER A 439 2.69 -13.22 -2.64
C SER A 439 3.31 -13.32 -4.03
N ALA A 440 4.16 -12.38 -4.41
CA ALA A 440 4.77 -12.34 -5.74
C ALA A 440 5.64 -13.59 -6.02
N ASP A 441 5.67 -13.98 -7.28
CA ASP A 441 6.73 -14.83 -7.79
C ASP A 441 7.91 -13.94 -8.20
N LEU A 442 9.03 -14.07 -7.49
CA LEU A 442 10.16 -13.15 -7.59
C LEU A 442 10.94 -13.27 -8.91
N ASP A 443 10.71 -14.33 -9.66
CA ASP A 443 11.42 -14.62 -10.91
C ASP A 443 10.58 -14.33 -12.16
N THR A 444 9.37 -13.72 -11.99
CA THR A 444 8.46 -13.38 -13.10
C THR A 444 8.55 -11.95 -13.63
N PRO A 445 9.08 -10.94 -12.90
CA PRO A 445 9.17 -9.59 -13.44
C PRO A 445 10.11 -9.49 -14.65
N VAL A 446 9.75 -8.62 -15.58
CA VAL A 446 10.60 -8.29 -16.74
C VAL A 446 11.64 -7.25 -16.32
N SER A 447 12.95 -7.56 -16.44
CA SER A 447 13.99 -6.59 -16.16
C SER A 447 14.04 -5.47 -17.21
N VAL A 448 14.62 -4.32 -16.86
CA VAL A 448 14.76 -3.20 -17.83
C VAL A 448 15.56 -3.62 -19.04
N LEU A 449 16.62 -4.39 -18.84
CA LEU A 449 17.46 -4.91 -19.93
C LEU A 449 16.68 -5.84 -20.87
N GLU A 450 15.87 -6.74 -20.32
CA GLU A 450 15.00 -7.65 -21.11
C GLU A 450 13.99 -6.85 -21.92
N GLY A 451 13.26 -5.91 -21.29
CA GLY A 451 12.25 -5.08 -21.96
C GLY A 451 12.85 -4.23 -23.08
N ILE A 452 14.04 -3.63 -22.87
CA ILE A 452 14.74 -2.88 -23.91
C ILE A 452 15.13 -3.79 -25.08
N ARG A 453 15.72 -4.97 -24.80
CA ARG A 453 16.11 -5.93 -25.85
C ARG A 453 14.91 -6.38 -26.68
N GLU A 454 13.79 -6.67 -26.03
CA GLU A 454 12.54 -7.04 -26.72
C GLU A 454 12.01 -5.91 -27.60
N ALA A 455 11.98 -4.68 -27.09
CA ALA A 455 11.45 -3.52 -27.81
C ALA A 455 12.28 -3.14 -29.04
N VAL A 456 13.59 -3.29 -29.02
CA VAL A 456 14.47 -2.93 -30.15
C VAL A 456 14.67 -4.09 -31.14
N GLY A 457 14.64 -5.34 -30.68
CA GLY A 457 14.92 -6.53 -31.50
C GLY A 457 16.29 -6.40 -32.20
N ASP A 458 16.34 -6.67 -33.49
CA ASP A 458 17.56 -6.59 -34.30
C ASP A 458 17.86 -5.15 -34.84
N LYS A 459 17.08 -4.14 -34.42
CA LYS A 459 17.23 -2.78 -34.96
C LYS A 459 18.34 -1.97 -34.28
N ALA A 460 18.78 -2.37 -33.09
CA ALA A 460 19.83 -1.71 -32.32
C ALA A 460 20.72 -2.74 -31.65
N GLU A 461 22.00 -2.39 -31.46
CA GLU A 461 22.95 -3.18 -30.67
C GLU A 461 22.87 -2.79 -29.19
N ILE A 462 22.49 -3.73 -28.31
CA ILE A 462 22.39 -3.48 -26.88
C ILE A 462 23.60 -4.09 -26.17
N ASN A 463 24.39 -3.22 -25.55
CA ASN A 463 25.54 -3.58 -24.73
C ASN A 463 25.24 -3.30 -23.26
N TYR A 464 25.49 -4.28 -22.39
CA TYR A 464 25.18 -4.21 -20.96
C TYR A 464 26.42 -4.25 -20.11
N ALA A 465 26.46 -3.43 -19.06
CA ALA A 465 27.38 -3.57 -17.94
C ALA A 465 26.67 -3.25 -16.63
N ARG A 466 26.96 -4.02 -15.59
CA ARG A 466 26.48 -3.73 -14.23
C ARG A 466 27.04 -2.39 -13.71
N GLY A 467 28.31 -2.12 -13.95
CA GLY A 467 29.01 -0.86 -13.69
C GLY A 467 29.34 -0.55 -12.23
N SER A 468 28.49 -0.95 -11.29
CA SER A 468 28.74 -0.79 -9.85
C SER A 468 27.99 -1.86 -9.04
N ASN A 469 28.34 -1.99 -7.76
CA ASN A 469 27.45 -2.57 -6.76
C ASN A 469 26.37 -1.57 -6.36
N LEU A 470 25.45 -1.95 -5.49
CA LEU A 470 24.36 -1.05 -5.02
C LEU A 470 24.94 0.19 -4.33
N THR A 471 25.91 -0.04 -3.44
CA THR A 471 26.62 0.98 -2.64
C THR A 471 28.01 0.47 -2.30
N TYR A 472 28.91 1.35 -1.82
CA TYR A 472 30.19 0.93 -1.25
C TYR A 472 30.03 0.28 0.14
N ASP A 473 28.94 0.55 0.86
CA ASP A 473 28.63 0.00 2.18
C ASP A 473 28.00 -1.41 2.07
N GLU A 474 28.81 -2.46 2.35
CA GLU A 474 28.36 -3.86 2.31
C GLU A 474 27.28 -4.18 3.35
N GLU A 475 27.28 -3.50 4.50
CA GLU A 475 26.27 -3.71 5.53
C GLU A 475 24.92 -3.10 5.13
N LEU A 476 24.94 -1.99 4.40
CA LEU A 476 23.72 -1.42 3.80
C LEU A 476 23.15 -2.35 2.73
N GLU A 477 24.00 -2.94 1.85
CA GLU A 477 23.56 -3.94 0.87
C GLU A 477 22.88 -5.14 1.52
N LYS A 478 23.45 -5.66 2.62
CA LYS A 478 22.82 -6.76 3.38
C LYS A 478 21.46 -6.38 3.94
N ARG A 479 21.35 -5.17 4.50
CA ARG A 479 20.07 -4.64 5.03
C ARG A 479 19.04 -4.40 3.94
N ALA A 480 19.47 -4.06 2.72
CA ALA A 480 18.61 -3.88 1.55
C ALA A 480 18.22 -5.20 0.86
N SER A 481 18.45 -6.37 1.48
CA SER A 481 18.26 -7.70 0.88
C SER A 481 17.33 -8.57 1.70
N HIS A 482 16.05 -8.15 1.85
CA HIS A 482 15.04 -8.93 2.56
C HIS A 482 14.08 -9.68 1.61
N TRP A 483 13.35 -10.64 2.14
CA TRP A 483 12.27 -11.39 1.50
C TRP A 483 12.61 -11.92 0.09
N GLY A 484 13.86 -12.41 -0.09
CA GLY A 484 14.30 -13.00 -1.35
C GLY A 484 14.63 -11.99 -2.45
N LYS A 485 14.51 -10.68 -2.21
CA LYS A 485 14.92 -9.63 -3.17
C LYS A 485 16.39 -9.26 -3.02
N GLY A 486 17.23 -10.27 -2.75
CA GLY A 486 18.65 -10.09 -2.55
C GLY A 486 19.30 -9.26 -3.66
N PHE A 487 20.24 -8.43 -3.25
CA PHE A 487 21.10 -7.66 -4.14
C PHE A 487 22.54 -8.20 -4.01
N PRO A 488 22.84 -9.33 -4.68
CA PRO A 488 24.15 -9.97 -4.51
C PRO A 488 25.26 -9.05 -5.02
N ARG A 489 26.28 -8.85 -4.17
CA ARG A 489 27.47 -8.10 -4.53
C ARG A 489 28.23 -8.83 -5.60
N ASP A 490 28.71 -8.11 -6.62
CA ASP A 490 29.63 -8.65 -7.62
C ASP A 490 31.02 -8.82 -6.97
N GLY A 491 31.65 -9.95 -7.20
CA GLY A 491 32.97 -10.25 -6.63
C GLY A 491 34.13 -9.48 -7.28
N ARG A 492 33.88 -8.74 -8.36
CA ARG A 492 34.86 -7.84 -9.00
C ARG A 492 35.04 -6.57 -8.18
N THR A 493 36.19 -5.93 -8.29
CA THR A 493 36.40 -4.61 -7.67
C THR A 493 35.55 -3.54 -8.36
N ASP A 494 35.16 -2.50 -7.62
CA ASP A 494 34.40 -1.37 -8.19
C ASP A 494 35.13 -0.75 -9.39
N SER A 495 36.48 -0.66 -9.35
CA SER A 495 37.27 -0.17 -10.49
C SER A 495 37.19 -1.08 -11.73
N GLN A 496 37.03 -2.39 -11.56
CA GLN A 496 36.83 -3.30 -12.69
C GLN A 496 35.43 -3.15 -13.29
N LEU A 497 34.40 -3.08 -12.46
CA LEU A 497 33.02 -2.84 -12.88
C LEU A 497 32.87 -1.52 -13.63
N GLN A 498 33.44 -0.43 -13.09
CA GLN A 498 33.40 0.89 -13.71
C GLN A 498 34.15 0.95 -15.03
N ARG A 499 35.31 0.28 -15.14
CA ARG A 499 36.09 0.24 -16.39
C ARG A 499 35.30 -0.46 -17.49
N GLU A 500 34.72 -1.63 -17.24
CA GLU A 500 33.86 -2.32 -18.20
C GLU A 500 32.71 -1.42 -18.67
N ALA A 501 32.03 -0.74 -17.73
CA ALA A 501 30.93 0.18 -18.06
C ALA A 501 31.39 1.35 -18.94
N LEU A 502 32.54 1.95 -18.64
CA LEU A 502 33.09 3.05 -19.43
C LEU A 502 33.55 2.60 -20.82
N ASP A 503 34.13 1.40 -20.94
CA ASP A 503 34.52 0.84 -22.23
C ASP A 503 33.30 0.63 -23.13
N ILE A 504 32.19 0.14 -22.59
CA ILE A 504 30.91 -0.03 -23.29
C ILE A 504 30.30 1.35 -23.62
N ALA A 505 30.28 2.29 -22.67
CA ALA A 505 29.75 3.63 -22.86
C ALA A 505 30.45 4.37 -24.01
N ASN A 506 31.79 4.33 -24.05
CA ASN A 506 32.59 4.97 -25.09
C ASN A 506 32.33 4.42 -26.51
N GLN A 507 31.95 3.14 -26.62
CA GLN A 507 31.65 2.46 -27.88
C GLN A 507 30.19 2.61 -28.31
N SER A 508 29.35 3.25 -27.49
CA SER A 508 27.91 3.41 -27.73
C SER A 508 27.56 4.83 -28.16
N ASP A 509 26.39 4.98 -28.79
CA ASP A 509 25.87 6.28 -29.23
C ASP A 509 25.12 6.99 -28.09
N ILE A 510 24.48 6.22 -27.20
CA ILE A 510 23.70 6.68 -26.05
C ILE A 510 23.82 5.73 -24.87
N ILE A 511 23.68 6.27 -23.67
CA ILE A 511 23.73 5.54 -22.40
C ILE A 511 22.37 5.60 -21.71
N ILE A 512 21.80 4.45 -21.36
CA ILE A 512 20.67 4.31 -20.45
C ILE A 512 21.23 3.86 -19.11
N ALA A 513 21.29 4.76 -18.14
CA ALA A 513 21.77 4.51 -16.80
C ALA A 513 20.59 4.09 -15.88
N VAL A 514 20.55 2.84 -15.44
CA VAL A 514 19.45 2.27 -14.64
C VAL A 514 19.90 2.17 -13.19
N MET A 515 19.49 3.13 -12.37
CA MET A 515 20.06 3.38 -11.06
C MET A 515 18.99 3.81 -10.03
N GLY A 516 19.35 3.80 -8.76
CA GLY A 516 18.51 4.26 -7.66
C GLY A 516 18.50 3.33 -6.45
N GLU A 517 17.37 3.27 -5.76
CA GLU A 517 17.17 2.40 -4.60
C GLU A 517 16.94 0.95 -5.02
N ALA A 518 17.42 0.00 -4.21
CA ALA A 518 16.90 -1.37 -4.22
C ALA A 518 15.51 -1.39 -3.56
N ALA A 519 14.69 -2.41 -3.87
CA ALA A 519 13.33 -2.53 -3.38
C ALA A 519 13.23 -2.40 -1.84
N GLU A 520 14.12 -3.08 -1.13
CA GLU A 520 14.15 -3.11 0.34
C GLU A 520 14.94 -1.94 0.97
N MET A 521 15.25 -0.89 0.22
CA MET A 521 15.63 0.42 0.75
C MET A 521 14.42 1.32 1.01
N SER A 522 13.23 0.89 0.59
CA SER A 522 11.93 1.55 0.80
C SER A 522 10.95 0.58 1.45
N GLY A 523 9.85 1.08 2.01
CA GLY A 523 8.87 0.32 2.76
C GLY A 523 9.11 0.36 4.25
N GLU A 524 8.62 -0.63 4.97
CA GLU A 524 8.68 -0.71 6.43
C GLU A 524 10.11 -0.91 6.95
N SER A 525 10.43 -0.31 8.09
CA SER A 525 11.76 -0.36 8.74
C SER A 525 12.92 0.17 7.90
N THR A 526 12.66 1.03 6.91
CA THR A 526 13.67 1.51 5.96
C THR A 526 13.82 3.03 5.96
N SER A 527 13.78 3.66 7.12
CA SER A 527 14.06 5.09 7.24
C SER A 527 15.49 5.43 6.84
N ARG A 528 15.67 6.47 6.01
CA ARG A 528 16.97 6.90 5.50
C ARG A 528 17.30 8.31 5.94
N VAL A 529 18.55 8.57 6.32
CA VAL A 529 19.09 9.92 6.60
C VAL A 529 19.76 10.54 5.38
N ASP A 530 20.25 9.72 4.44
CA ASP A 530 20.78 10.17 3.16
C ASP A 530 19.78 9.81 2.05
N LEU A 531 19.25 10.83 1.39
CA LEU A 531 18.27 10.71 0.30
C LEU A 531 18.92 10.81 -1.09
N ASN A 532 20.23 10.70 -1.20
CA ASN A 532 20.90 10.61 -2.50
C ASN A 532 20.71 9.23 -3.16
N ILE A 533 20.93 9.17 -4.48
CA ILE A 533 21.24 7.90 -5.16
C ILE A 533 22.43 7.27 -4.44
N PRO A 534 22.44 5.94 -4.18
CA PRO A 534 23.54 5.30 -3.49
C PRO A 534 24.91 5.64 -4.09
N ASP A 535 25.91 5.82 -3.24
CA ASP A 535 27.21 6.43 -3.52
C ASP A 535 27.96 5.79 -4.70
N ALA A 536 28.07 4.46 -4.76
CA ALA A 536 28.74 3.75 -5.84
C ALA A 536 28.09 3.99 -7.21
N GLN A 537 26.76 4.10 -7.22
CA GLN A 537 25.99 4.39 -8.43
C GLN A 537 26.13 5.87 -8.84
N LYS A 538 26.11 6.78 -7.87
CA LYS A 538 26.29 8.22 -8.11
C LYS A 538 27.67 8.52 -8.70
N ASP A 539 28.71 7.86 -8.20
CA ASP A 539 30.08 7.98 -8.75
C ASP A 539 30.18 7.41 -10.16
N LEU A 540 29.53 6.27 -10.44
CA LEU A 540 29.43 5.73 -11.79
C LEU A 540 28.71 6.69 -12.71
N LEU A 541 27.56 7.24 -12.32
CA LEU A 541 26.78 8.18 -13.12
C LEU A 541 27.59 9.42 -13.52
N LYS A 542 28.37 9.99 -12.59
CA LYS A 542 29.28 11.11 -12.89
C LYS A 542 30.27 10.75 -13.98
N LYS A 543 30.91 9.58 -13.88
CA LYS A 543 31.87 9.11 -14.89
C LYS A 543 31.22 8.84 -16.24
N LEU A 544 29.96 8.37 -16.27
CA LEU A 544 29.21 8.19 -17.52
C LEU A 544 28.91 9.53 -18.18
N VAL A 545 28.52 10.55 -17.41
CA VAL A 545 28.32 11.92 -17.92
C VAL A 545 29.63 12.51 -18.46
N ASP A 546 30.75 12.29 -17.78
CA ASP A 546 32.08 12.76 -18.20
C ASP A 546 32.57 12.15 -19.52
N THR A 547 31.95 11.06 -20.01
CA THR A 547 32.24 10.53 -21.37
C THR A 547 31.79 11.47 -22.50
N GLY A 548 30.93 12.45 -22.19
CA GLY A 548 30.33 13.32 -23.17
C GLY A 548 29.25 12.68 -24.04
N LYS A 549 28.90 11.42 -23.80
CA LYS A 549 27.79 10.74 -24.48
C LYS A 549 26.46 11.18 -23.87
N PRO A 550 25.35 11.23 -24.64
CA PRO A 550 24.03 11.46 -24.07
C PRO A 550 23.67 10.40 -23.04
N VAL A 551 23.19 10.82 -21.86
CA VAL A 551 22.80 9.92 -20.76
C VAL A 551 21.31 10.09 -20.44
N VAL A 552 20.58 9.00 -20.41
CA VAL A 552 19.22 8.93 -19.85
C VAL A 552 19.30 8.21 -18.51
N LEU A 553 18.94 8.87 -17.43
CA LEU A 553 18.80 8.26 -16.11
C LEU A 553 17.40 7.67 -15.96
N VAL A 554 17.29 6.35 -15.86
CA VAL A 554 16.10 5.61 -15.44
C VAL A 554 16.22 5.40 -13.93
N LEU A 555 15.46 6.21 -13.17
CA LEU A 555 15.60 6.32 -11.73
C LEU A 555 14.58 5.42 -11.01
N PHE A 556 15.07 4.46 -10.25
CA PHE A 556 14.29 3.64 -9.32
C PHE A 556 14.31 4.25 -7.92
N ALA A 557 13.13 4.52 -7.35
CA ALA A 557 13.01 5.03 -5.99
C ALA A 557 11.62 4.76 -5.41
N GLY A 558 11.55 4.45 -4.12
CA GLY A 558 10.27 4.36 -3.40
C GLY A 558 9.94 5.64 -2.62
N ARG A 559 10.70 6.70 -2.84
CA ARG A 559 10.60 8.01 -2.17
C ARG A 559 11.17 9.14 -3.01
N PRO A 560 10.86 10.41 -2.74
CA PRO A 560 11.60 11.54 -3.28
C PRO A 560 13.07 11.51 -2.85
N LEU A 561 13.99 11.58 -3.82
CA LEU A 561 15.43 11.66 -3.59
C LEU A 561 15.95 13.09 -3.76
N THR A 562 17.15 13.38 -3.25
CA THR A 562 17.86 14.64 -3.51
C THR A 562 18.62 14.52 -4.82
N LEU A 563 18.17 15.23 -5.86
CA LEU A 563 18.65 15.08 -7.24
C LEU A 563 19.33 16.35 -7.81
N VAL A 564 19.88 17.20 -6.95
CA VAL A 564 20.42 18.51 -7.38
C VAL A 564 21.51 18.34 -8.44
N TRP A 565 22.50 17.48 -8.20
CA TRP A 565 23.56 17.25 -9.17
C TRP A 565 23.04 16.58 -10.45
N GLU A 566 22.12 15.63 -10.32
CA GLU A 566 21.50 14.90 -11.44
C GLU A 566 20.69 15.85 -12.32
N GLU A 567 19.91 16.73 -11.69
CA GLU A 567 19.12 17.75 -12.40
C GLU A 567 20.00 18.70 -13.19
N GLU A 568 21.14 19.13 -12.65
CA GLU A 568 22.06 20.03 -13.33
C GLU A 568 22.80 19.34 -14.51
N ASN A 569 23.23 18.09 -14.35
CA ASN A 569 24.23 17.45 -15.21
C ASN A 569 23.69 16.35 -16.13
N VAL A 570 22.57 15.71 -15.81
CA VAL A 570 21.98 14.64 -16.63
C VAL A 570 20.96 15.23 -17.59
N PRO A 571 21.04 15.00 -18.91
CA PRO A 571 20.13 15.62 -19.89
C PRO A 571 18.70 15.09 -19.86
N ALA A 572 18.48 13.80 -19.49
CA ALA A 572 17.15 13.26 -19.35
C ALA A 572 17.04 12.38 -18.10
N ILE A 573 15.98 12.58 -17.31
CA ILE A 573 15.70 11.83 -16.07
C ILE A 573 14.25 11.35 -16.11
N LEU A 574 14.08 10.03 -16.14
CA LEU A 574 12.79 9.35 -16.07
C LEU A 574 12.68 8.64 -14.71
N ASN A 575 11.85 9.16 -13.83
CA ASN A 575 11.56 8.51 -12.56
C ASN A 575 10.49 7.43 -12.78
N VAL A 576 10.87 6.18 -12.54
CA VAL A 576 10.02 5.01 -12.79
C VAL A 576 9.48 4.38 -11.51
N TRP A 577 9.85 4.91 -10.34
CA TRP A 577 9.48 4.36 -9.04
C TRP A 577 9.92 2.89 -8.91
N PHE A 578 9.03 2.00 -8.46
CA PHE A 578 9.12 0.54 -8.60
C PHE A 578 7.91 0.07 -9.41
N PRO A 579 8.08 -0.30 -10.69
CA PRO A 579 6.97 -0.49 -11.63
C PRO A 579 6.22 -1.81 -11.53
N GLY A 580 6.74 -2.79 -10.77
CA GLY A 580 6.11 -4.09 -10.64
C GLY A 580 6.49 -5.10 -11.73
N THR A 581 5.57 -6.02 -12.01
CA THR A 581 5.80 -7.20 -12.87
C THR A 581 6.27 -6.84 -14.28
N GLU A 582 5.71 -5.82 -14.90
CA GLU A 582 5.97 -5.43 -16.29
C GLU A 582 6.96 -4.24 -16.41
N ALA A 583 7.82 -4.07 -15.43
CA ALA A 583 8.75 -2.94 -15.32
C ALA A 583 9.55 -2.69 -16.61
N GLY A 584 10.24 -3.69 -17.10
CA GLY A 584 11.11 -3.56 -18.29
C GLY A 584 10.33 -3.20 -19.54
N ASN A 585 9.17 -3.81 -19.74
CA ASN A 585 8.31 -3.52 -20.89
C ASN A 585 7.78 -2.08 -20.84
N ALA A 586 7.28 -1.63 -19.69
CA ALA A 586 6.78 -0.27 -19.53
C ALA A 586 7.88 0.79 -19.68
N VAL A 587 9.08 0.52 -19.14
CA VAL A 587 10.25 1.40 -19.31
C VAL A 587 10.63 1.52 -20.78
N ALA A 588 10.66 0.42 -21.52
CA ALA A 588 10.96 0.41 -22.93
C ALA A 588 9.90 1.19 -23.75
N ASP A 589 8.60 0.99 -23.45
CA ASP A 589 7.50 1.71 -24.11
C ASP A 589 7.68 3.23 -24.03
N VAL A 590 8.06 3.72 -22.83
CA VAL A 590 8.27 5.16 -22.62
C VAL A 590 9.59 5.66 -23.21
N LEU A 591 10.68 4.92 -23.06
CA LEU A 591 11.98 5.32 -23.59
C LEU A 591 11.96 5.47 -25.11
N PHE A 592 11.24 4.60 -25.82
CA PHE A 592 11.16 4.59 -27.29
C PHE A 592 9.92 5.29 -27.85
N GLY A 593 9.08 5.89 -27.00
CA GLY A 593 7.94 6.71 -27.41
C GLY A 593 6.71 5.95 -27.87
N ASP A 594 6.62 4.65 -27.57
CA ASP A 594 5.40 3.87 -27.78
C ASP A 594 4.28 4.34 -26.82
N VAL A 595 4.65 4.84 -25.64
CA VAL A 595 3.77 5.49 -24.65
C VAL A 595 4.39 6.82 -24.20
N ASN A 596 3.58 7.88 -24.10
CA ASN A 596 4.02 9.16 -23.55
C ASN A 596 3.95 9.13 -22.01
N PRO A 597 5.03 9.46 -21.28
CA PRO A 597 5.00 9.54 -19.82
C PRO A 597 4.06 10.67 -19.37
N SER A 598 3.06 10.32 -18.56
CA SER A 598 2.01 11.25 -18.11
C SER A 598 1.96 11.45 -16.60
N GLY A 599 2.73 10.69 -15.85
CA GLY A 599 2.79 10.76 -14.39
C GLY A 599 3.10 12.17 -13.87
N LYS A 600 2.54 12.50 -12.70
CA LYS A 600 2.74 13.77 -11.99
C LYS A 600 3.21 13.48 -10.57
N LEU A 601 4.18 14.25 -10.10
CA LEU A 601 4.68 14.11 -8.73
C LEU A 601 3.55 14.31 -7.72
N THR A 602 3.52 13.43 -6.73
CA THR A 602 2.58 13.45 -5.60
C THR A 602 3.29 13.67 -4.27
N ALA A 603 4.60 13.85 -4.31
CA ALA A 603 5.45 14.21 -3.18
C ALA A 603 6.59 15.10 -3.68
N THR A 604 6.93 16.09 -2.88
CA THR A 604 7.96 17.10 -3.18
C THR A 604 9.36 16.50 -3.06
N PHE A 605 10.21 16.71 -4.07
CA PHE A 605 11.61 16.32 -4.09
C PHE A 605 12.47 17.41 -3.43
N PRO A 606 13.10 17.14 -2.28
CA PRO A 606 13.91 18.13 -1.60
C PRO A 606 15.28 18.31 -2.26
N ARG A 607 15.89 19.49 -2.08
CA ARG A 607 17.29 19.73 -2.49
C ARG A 607 18.26 19.08 -1.50
N SER A 608 17.89 19.06 -0.24
CA SER A 608 18.68 18.45 0.84
C SER A 608 17.78 17.87 1.92
N VAL A 609 18.31 16.96 2.71
CA VAL A 609 17.62 16.39 3.89
C VAL A 609 17.25 17.49 4.91
N GLY A 610 17.99 18.62 4.94
CA GLY A 610 17.68 19.74 5.81
C GLY A 610 16.35 20.44 5.53
N GLN A 611 15.76 20.23 4.35
CA GLN A 611 14.46 20.80 4.01
C GLN A 611 13.27 19.95 4.47
N VAL A 612 13.45 18.66 4.80
CA VAL A 612 12.32 17.79 5.18
C VAL A 612 11.93 17.96 6.64
N PRO A 613 10.63 17.89 6.99
CA PRO A 613 9.50 17.62 6.10
C PRO A 613 9.18 18.78 5.16
N ILE A 614 8.84 18.47 3.90
CA ILE A 614 8.52 19.47 2.87
C ILE A 614 7.26 19.04 2.11
N SER A 615 6.46 20.02 1.67
CA SER A 615 5.28 19.78 0.83
C SER A 615 4.92 21.04 0.03
N TYR A 616 4.19 20.90 -1.07
CA TYR A 616 3.71 22.04 -1.86
C TYR A 616 2.75 22.95 -1.06
N SER A 617 2.07 22.40 -0.05
CA SER A 617 1.00 23.07 0.72
C SER A 617 1.51 23.72 2.01
N TYR A 618 2.70 24.33 2.01
CA TYR A 618 3.19 25.07 3.16
C TYR A 618 2.35 26.33 3.44
N LYS A 619 2.22 26.66 4.73
CA LYS A 619 1.40 27.80 5.15
C LYS A 619 2.09 29.13 4.85
N HIS A 620 1.29 30.11 4.42
CA HIS A 620 1.76 31.49 4.31
C HIS A 620 2.09 32.02 5.73
N THR A 621 3.32 32.50 5.91
CA THR A 621 3.75 33.11 7.17
C THR A 621 3.71 34.62 7.08
N GLY A 622 3.74 35.33 8.21
CA GLY A 622 3.81 36.80 8.22
C GLY A 622 5.08 37.37 7.59
N ARG A 623 6.11 36.51 7.39
CA ARG A 623 7.39 36.83 6.76
C ARG A 623 7.73 35.78 5.72
N ALA A 624 6.83 35.61 4.75
CA ALA A 624 6.97 34.63 3.70
C ALA A 624 8.28 34.78 2.91
N PRO A 625 8.82 33.70 2.34
CA PRO A 625 10.01 33.76 1.51
C PRO A 625 9.74 34.65 0.27
N SER A 626 10.78 35.23 -0.28
CA SER A 626 10.69 36.06 -1.51
C SER A 626 11.50 35.42 -2.62
N LYS A 627 10.86 35.14 -3.75
CA LYS A 627 11.56 34.67 -4.96
C LYS A 627 12.51 35.71 -5.53
N GLU A 628 12.14 37.01 -5.39
CA GLU A 628 12.97 38.13 -5.89
C GLU A 628 14.18 38.41 -4.99
N LYS A 629 14.07 38.09 -3.70
CA LYS A 629 15.08 38.36 -2.68
C LYS A 629 15.23 37.16 -1.74
N PRO A 630 15.73 36.03 -2.21
CA PRO A 630 15.78 34.78 -1.43
C PRO A 630 16.65 34.90 -0.18
N SER A 631 17.63 35.81 -0.16
CA SER A 631 18.53 36.04 0.98
C SER A 631 18.13 37.25 1.84
N GLU A 632 16.91 37.79 1.70
CA GLU A 632 16.47 38.93 2.48
C GLU A 632 16.36 38.60 3.97
N LYS A 633 17.12 39.32 4.80
CA LYS A 633 17.08 39.16 6.26
C LYS A 633 15.66 39.42 6.78
N TYR A 634 15.26 38.72 7.82
CA TYR A 634 13.94 38.78 8.46
C TYR A 634 12.79 38.12 7.68
N ARG A 635 13.09 37.24 6.71
CA ARG A 635 12.13 36.37 6.04
C ARG A 635 12.40 34.90 6.36
N THR A 636 11.37 34.07 6.21
CA THR A 636 11.52 32.60 6.26
C THR A 636 12.45 32.13 5.14
N GLY A 637 13.40 31.27 5.50
CA GLY A 637 14.38 30.69 4.54
C GLY A 637 15.53 30.04 5.27
N TYR A 638 16.45 29.47 4.52
CA TYR A 638 17.72 28.93 4.98
C TYR A 638 18.84 29.94 4.67
N ILE A 639 19.92 29.92 5.43
CA ILE A 639 21.07 30.80 5.20
C ILE A 639 21.99 30.28 4.10
N ASP A 640 21.98 28.98 3.88
CA ASP A 640 22.93 28.22 3.08
C ASP A 640 22.30 27.45 1.90
N GLU A 641 20.97 27.47 1.80
CA GLU A 641 20.24 26.85 0.69
C GLU A 641 18.97 27.65 0.36
N THR A 642 18.45 27.49 -0.84
CA THR A 642 17.12 28.03 -1.18
C THR A 642 16.01 27.29 -0.42
N TYR A 643 14.88 27.96 -0.21
CA TYR A 643 13.67 27.30 0.32
C TYR A 643 12.88 26.53 -0.74
N GLU A 644 13.18 26.77 -2.03
CA GLU A 644 12.53 26.07 -3.13
C GLU A 644 12.95 24.59 -3.15
N PRO A 645 12.05 23.64 -3.49
CA PRO A 645 12.43 22.24 -3.68
C PRO A 645 13.33 22.05 -4.90
N CYS A 646 13.84 20.84 -5.10
CA CYS A 646 14.54 20.46 -6.33
C CYS A 646 13.53 20.30 -7.49
N LEU A 647 12.46 19.57 -7.23
CA LEU A 647 11.39 19.24 -8.19
C LEU A 647 10.04 19.20 -7.47
#